data_be5ac112fdc55727c2475cc5d62b44b5
#
_entry.id   be5ac112fdc55727c2475cc5d62b44b5
#
_cell.length_a   1.000
_cell.length_b   1.000
_cell.length_c   1.000
_cell.angle_alpha   90.00
_cell.angle_beta   90.00
_cell.angle_gamma   90.00
#
_symmetry.space_group_name_H-M   'P 1'
#
loop_
_entity.id
_entity.type
_entity.pdbx_description
1 polymer ?
#
loop_
_entity_poly.entity_id
_entity_poly.type
_entity_poly.pdbx_seq_one_letter_code
_entity_poly.pdbx_strand_id
1 'polypeptide(L)'
;MKRFLFLGVLLIFCLDFFLEGTEEAFADGRGSDLPRSGNKYLLADSLSSSPQEVYLTFRYGSVVNALVAGLYSRDSIYLPFDALFTELKINHVVMVDSGVITGFYLNQDTLYRVNFRELYGTVGKKFYSFLRKDYIATSLDFYVLPSLLEALFGLHFSVDMSRLELYLKTEHTLPVVAEHTREVLRGLAERPYRYLVQAPLLYPRERSILNGGVFDYSLSTFLNQRHIAHSYAVHGGAEVLGGDFQGSIYGSVAPRALPTVDGRWRWRYVFEGTRFITAGLAGDIVSDGLLQRDFLGVQISNEPVQIRTFLGSYTIERKTHPNWEVDLYLNGQLVGSTKADALGFYRFEIPLVYGSSVIQLKQYGPSGEYEEQSERIQIPFTLIPAGEVDYVFSGGRTLIGNQWLAQGSVLAGLTNWLTEKIGVDYLRDTLYNKPVLYNSLSMRLFTNYLLNFDVSPSLLYRATFNAFYPSQASVALRYSHHLGNPIYNPMNLRQEMGAEVYLPAHLGNYFFGGVRTIGTVQKFATGLQNYSYGIDANISLPSFYAFLGYRNYATGFSASRLVTSSAVSMGLIYTVAARGSLSILNGLLLAVNSNYNPDRSLFNDLSVQISKNFLQFGRFQIGMTKNLMTNSTSYFLQFIFDFPFTRSTTIYQSVGAHSFSTEIIQGSVAFDSHYKSFEFSNREWVGHSGASVRLFVDYNGNRRYDPGEEVIRGGSINLRQAIFVTRDGTGIFRAMQLLPYTQYSVDIDENSIPNPLWIPDQKSFSFITDPNTLKPIDVPFFVSGIVAGSVMRQVDSTKLPVQGVRVWIRKLDGSYEKAIPVFYDGSFYQMGVPPGDYEAFVDSSQLASLHVYSNPTKRVFTVRMTKDGDYVEGLDFVLLKKD
;
A
#
# COMPACT_ATOMS: atom_id res chain seq x y z
N MET A 1 31.17 -22.26 25.39
CA MET A 1 31.04 -21.13 24.48
C MET A 1 31.83 -21.27 23.17
N LYS A 2 33.16 -21.41 23.12
CA LYS A 2 33.92 -21.55 21.88
C LYS A 2 33.56 -22.76 20.99
N ARG A 3 33.12 -23.90 21.56
CA ARG A 3 32.75 -25.09 20.77
C ARG A 3 31.35 -25.04 20.14
N PHE A 4 30.40 -24.32 20.72
CA PHE A 4 29.05 -24.19 20.16
C PHE A 4 28.93 -23.08 19.10
N LEU A 5 29.65 -21.99 19.28
CA LEU A 5 29.75 -20.96 18.22
C LEU A 5 30.44 -21.52 16.97
N PHE A 6 31.43 -22.38 17.18
CA PHE A 6 32.18 -23.04 16.11
C PHE A 6 31.32 -24.05 15.35
N LEU A 7 30.40 -24.75 16.03
CA LEU A 7 29.52 -25.71 15.38
C LEU A 7 28.43 -25.02 14.54
N GLY A 8 27.87 -23.91 15.00
CA GLY A 8 26.88 -23.12 14.22
C GLY A 8 27.50 -22.46 13.00
N VAL A 9 28.68 -21.88 13.16
CA VAL A 9 29.45 -21.29 12.04
C VAL A 9 29.97 -22.38 11.11
N LEU A 10 30.36 -23.54 11.63
CA LEU A 10 30.83 -24.69 10.82
C LEU A 10 29.67 -25.28 9.99
N LEU A 11 28.45 -25.32 10.51
CA LEU A 11 27.30 -25.82 9.76
C LEU A 11 26.92 -24.88 8.60
N ILE A 12 27.05 -23.56 8.79
CA ILE A 12 26.80 -22.55 7.74
C ILE A 12 27.93 -22.58 6.70
N PHE A 13 29.17 -22.69 7.12
CA PHE A 13 30.32 -22.83 6.22
C PHE A 13 30.30 -24.16 5.46
N CYS A 14 29.86 -25.25 6.10
CA CYS A 14 29.70 -26.53 5.40
C CYS A 14 28.57 -26.49 4.37
N LEU A 15 27.49 -25.71 4.60
CA LEU A 15 26.43 -25.54 3.59
C LEU A 15 26.90 -24.69 2.40
N ASP A 16 27.65 -23.61 2.62
CA ASP A 16 28.21 -22.80 1.54
C ASP A 16 29.34 -23.60 0.78
N PHE A 17 30.15 -24.37 1.49
CA PHE A 17 31.16 -25.18 0.87
C PHE A 17 30.61 -26.37 0.05
N PHE A 18 29.44 -26.92 0.45
CA PHE A 18 28.72 -27.92 -0.34
C PHE A 18 28.00 -27.30 -1.55
N LEU A 19 27.63 -26.01 -1.49
CA LEU A 19 27.00 -25.33 -2.61
C LEU A 19 28.01 -24.79 -3.64
N GLU A 20 29.19 -24.37 -3.21
CA GLU A 20 30.27 -23.96 -4.11
C GLU A 20 31.11 -25.11 -4.67
N GLY A 21 31.21 -26.27 -3.97
CA GLY A 21 32.00 -27.43 -4.37
C GLY A 21 31.42 -28.25 -5.51
N THR A 22 30.21 -27.95 -6.00
CA THR A 22 29.58 -28.67 -7.13
C THR A 22 29.78 -28.02 -8.51
N GLU A 23 30.31 -26.79 -8.58
CA GLU A 23 30.56 -26.12 -9.88
C GLU A 23 31.94 -26.40 -10.48
N GLU A 24 32.96 -26.90 -9.73
CA GLU A 24 34.30 -27.17 -10.26
C GLU A 24 34.57 -28.61 -10.70
N ALA A 25 33.63 -29.54 -10.59
CA ALA A 25 33.85 -30.95 -10.92
C ALA A 25 33.45 -31.34 -12.35
N PHE A 26 33.06 -30.42 -13.23
CA PHE A 26 32.67 -30.76 -14.62
C PHE A 26 33.37 -29.95 -15.71
N ALA A 27 34.58 -29.54 -15.48
CA ALA A 27 35.40 -28.90 -16.51
C ALA A 27 36.79 -29.56 -16.59
N ASP A 28 36.87 -30.83 -16.98
CA ASP A 28 38.06 -31.36 -17.64
C ASP A 28 37.72 -32.69 -18.31
N GLY A 29 37.64 -32.68 -19.64
CA GLY A 29 37.39 -33.83 -20.49
C GLY A 29 37.67 -33.47 -21.95
N ARG A 30 38.95 -33.46 -22.25
CA ARG A 30 39.60 -33.34 -23.53
C ARG A 30 38.85 -33.95 -24.71
N GLY A 31 38.80 -33.18 -25.79
CA GLY A 31 39.70 -33.55 -26.86
C GLY A 31 39.00 -33.81 -28.15
N SER A 32 39.46 -33.06 -29.12
CA SER A 32 39.72 -33.42 -30.52
C SER A 32 38.54 -33.40 -31.50
N ASP A 33 38.91 -32.71 -32.54
CA ASP A 33 38.54 -32.84 -33.93
C ASP A 33 37.35 -32.05 -34.49
N LEU A 34 37.78 -30.94 -35.04
CA LEU A 34 37.11 -30.32 -36.19
C LEU A 34 37.16 -31.24 -37.42
N PRO A 35 36.17 -31.24 -38.25
CA PRO A 35 36.43 -31.05 -39.66
C PRO A 35 35.71 -29.81 -40.21
N ARG A 36 36.48 -29.03 -40.88
CA ARG A 36 36.06 -28.04 -41.88
C ARG A 36 35.33 -28.78 -43.00
N SER A 37 34.17 -28.33 -43.33
CA SER A 37 33.63 -28.24 -44.70
C SER A 37 32.21 -27.67 -44.56
N GLY A 38 31.79 -26.77 -45.27
CA GLY A 38 31.88 -26.36 -46.60
C GLY A 38 30.69 -25.52 -46.86
N ASN A 39 30.92 -24.27 -47.15
CA ASN A 39 29.92 -23.40 -47.69
C ASN A 39 29.18 -24.09 -48.84
N LYS A 40 27.84 -24.20 -48.72
CA LYS A 40 26.96 -24.24 -49.86
C LYS A 40 25.77 -23.32 -49.55
N TYR A 41 25.98 -22.06 -49.85
CA TYR A 41 24.86 -21.18 -50.15
C TYR A 41 24.22 -21.65 -51.43
N LEU A 42 23.04 -22.15 -51.38
CA LEU A 42 22.15 -22.19 -52.54
C LEU A 42 21.39 -20.83 -52.56
N LEU A 43 21.88 -20.01 -53.48
CA LEU A 43 21.14 -18.89 -54.01
C LEU A 43 19.92 -19.44 -54.80
N ALA A 44 18.73 -19.08 -54.40
CA ALA A 44 17.55 -18.83 -55.20
C ALA A 44 16.40 -18.49 -54.23
N ASP A 45 15.99 -17.25 -54.06
CA ASP A 45 14.99 -16.56 -54.87
C ASP A 45 15.01 -15.08 -54.58
N SER A 46 14.96 -14.35 -55.63
CA SER A 46 15.03 -12.94 -55.79
C SER A 46 13.78 -12.22 -55.27
N LEU A 47 14.00 -10.99 -54.75
CA LEU A 47 13.02 -9.98 -54.38
C LEU A 47 12.31 -10.17 -53.02
N SER A 48 13.06 -10.24 -51.97
CA SER A 48 12.59 -9.85 -50.64
C SER A 48 13.18 -8.46 -50.33
N SER A 49 12.30 -7.45 -50.26
CA SER A 49 12.66 -6.17 -49.66
C SER A 49 13.30 -6.40 -48.29
N SER A 50 14.49 -5.87 -48.10
CA SER A 50 15.13 -5.90 -46.78
C SER A 50 14.15 -5.40 -45.71
N PRO A 51 14.11 -6.03 -44.52
CA PRO A 51 13.26 -5.55 -43.46
C PRO A 51 13.49 -4.07 -43.20
N GLN A 52 12.42 -3.27 -43.15
CA GLN A 52 12.50 -1.84 -42.87
C GLN A 52 12.27 -1.63 -41.38
N GLU A 53 13.11 -0.81 -40.77
CA GLU A 53 12.97 -0.38 -39.39
C GLU A 53 11.81 0.62 -39.25
N VAL A 54 10.90 0.37 -38.32
CA VAL A 54 9.77 1.22 -37.98
C VAL A 54 9.80 1.52 -36.49
N TYR A 55 9.85 2.78 -36.13
CA TYR A 55 9.84 3.22 -34.74
C TYR A 55 8.39 3.40 -34.29
N LEU A 56 8.03 2.61 -33.24
CA LEU A 56 6.70 2.60 -32.66
C LEU A 56 6.72 3.14 -31.24
N THR A 57 5.79 3.97 -30.90
CA THR A 57 5.58 4.38 -29.51
C THR A 57 4.81 3.27 -28.78
N PHE A 58 5.53 2.50 -27.96
CA PHE A 58 4.93 1.45 -27.17
C PHE A 58 4.20 2.03 -25.96
N ARG A 59 2.91 1.71 -25.83
CA ARG A 59 2.07 2.16 -24.72
C ARG A 59 1.41 0.98 -24.02
N TYR A 60 1.58 0.96 -22.70
CA TYR A 60 0.86 0.03 -21.84
C TYR A 60 0.23 0.78 -20.66
N GLY A 61 -1.03 1.13 -20.79
CA GLY A 61 -1.74 1.99 -19.86
C GLY A 61 -1.04 3.34 -19.66
N SER A 62 -0.97 3.80 -18.42
CA SER A 62 -0.16 4.95 -18.00
C SER A 62 1.25 4.57 -17.53
N VAL A 63 1.59 3.28 -17.60
CA VAL A 63 2.79 2.73 -16.94
C VAL A 63 3.99 2.67 -17.87
N VAL A 64 3.78 2.31 -19.14
CA VAL A 64 4.84 2.26 -20.15
C VAL A 64 4.55 3.21 -21.29
N ASN A 65 5.53 4.06 -21.60
CA ASN A 65 5.52 4.92 -22.77
C ASN A 65 6.97 5.01 -23.29
N ALA A 66 7.33 4.08 -24.16
CA ALA A 66 8.69 3.91 -24.67
C ALA A 66 8.72 3.84 -26.20
N LEU A 67 9.83 4.23 -26.80
CA LEU A 67 10.06 4.09 -28.23
C LEU A 67 10.69 2.74 -28.50
N VAL A 68 10.07 1.94 -29.36
CA VAL A 68 10.53 0.58 -29.71
C VAL A 68 10.72 0.47 -31.21
N ALA A 69 11.87 -0.02 -31.63
CA ALA A 69 12.17 -0.25 -33.05
C ALA A 69 11.62 -1.61 -33.48
N GLY A 70 10.55 -1.63 -34.24
CA GLY A 70 10.04 -2.81 -34.90
C GLY A 70 10.61 -3.01 -36.30
N LEU A 71 10.47 -4.19 -36.86
CA LEU A 71 10.84 -4.49 -38.24
C LEU A 71 9.59 -4.77 -39.08
N TYR A 72 9.39 -3.99 -40.14
CA TYR A 72 8.34 -4.24 -41.12
C TYR A 72 8.86 -5.09 -42.27
N SER A 73 8.30 -6.26 -42.46
CA SER A 73 8.66 -7.18 -43.53
C SER A 73 7.49 -8.08 -43.90
N ARG A 74 7.30 -8.35 -45.17
CA ARG A 74 6.25 -9.26 -45.68
C ARG A 74 4.84 -8.90 -45.17
N ASP A 75 4.52 -7.63 -45.17
CA ASP A 75 3.23 -7.10 -44.74
C ASP A 75 2.88 -7.39 -43.27
N SER A 76 3.92 -7.60 -42.47
CA SER A 76 3.83 -7.88 -41.04
C SER A 76 4.88 -7.09 -40.26
N ILE A 77 4.53 -6.74 -39.01
CA ILE A 77 5.44 -6.09 -38.07
C ILE A 77 5.99 -7.15 -37.13
N TYR A 78 7.30 -7.17 -37.00
CA TYR A 78 8.01 -7.98 -36.02
C TYR A 78 8.51 -7.08 -34.90
N LEU A 79 8.26 -7.49 -33.68
CA LEU A 79 8.55 -6.72 -32.46
C LEU A 79 9.83 -7.25 -31.79
N PRO A 80 10.71 -6.38 -31.27
CA PRO A 80 11.93 -6.78 -30.59
C PRO A 80 11.62 -7.43 -29.26
N PHE A 81 12.13 -8.65 -29.05
CA PHE A 81 11.86 -9.41 -27.83
C PHE A 81 12.54 -8.80 -26.61
N ASP A 82 13.84 -8.52 -26.70
CA ASP A 82 14.66 -7.97 -25.61
C ASP A 82 14.12 -6.60 -25.15
N ALA A 83 13.90 -5.68 -26.10
CA ALA A 83 13.43 -4.35 -25.77
C ALA A 83 12.05 -4.36 -25.09
N LEU A 84 11.10 -5.18 -25.59
CA LEU A 84 9.77 -5.28 -24.98
C LEU A 84 9.79 -5.88 -23.58
N PHE A 85 10.57 -6.95 -23.38
CA PHE A 85 10.65 -7.62 -22.07
C PHE A 85 11.39 -6.77 -21.05
N THR A 86 12.36 -5.97 -21.50
CA THR A 86 13.02 -4.94 -20.67
C THR A 86 12.02 -3.90 -20.20
N GLU A 87 11.23 -3.33 -21.10
CA GLU A 87 10.22 -2.32 -20.75
C GLU A 87 9.10 -2.87 -19.86
N LEU A 88 8.74 -4.13 -20.03
CA LEU A 88 7.75 -4.82 -19.20
C LEU A 88 8.31 -5.36 -17.88
N LYS A 89 9.64 -5.25 -17.68
CA LYS A 89 10.39 -5.78 -16.52
C LYS A 89 10.20 -7.30 -16.35
N ILE A 90 10.01 -8.01 -17.42
CA ILE A 90 9.96 -9.47 -17.43
C ILE A 90 11.39 -10.00 -17.46
N ASN A 91 11.73 -10.89 -16.54
CA ASN A 91 13.07 -11.46 -16.48
C ASN A 91 13.39 -12.26 -17.76
N HIS A 92 14.50 -11.93 -18.42
CA HIS A 92 14.94 -12.61 -19.63
C HIS A 92 16.45 -12.52 -19.84
N VAL A 93 16.98 -13.50 -20.51
CA VAL A 93 18.37 -13.54 -20.97
C VAL A 93 18.35 -13.98 -22.43
N VAL A 94 18.82 -13.11 -23.32
CA VAL A 94 18.90 -13.38 -24.77
C VAL A 94 20.26 -13.90 -25.11
N MET A 95 20.32 -15.12 -25.64
CA MET A 95 21.56 -15.79 -26.09
C MET A 95 21.48 -15.96 -27.61
N VAL A 96 21.84 -14.90 -28.33
CA VAL A 96 21.70 -14.85 -29.80
C VAL A 96 22.50 -15.95 -30.48
N ASP A 97 23.75 -16.22 -30.03
CA ASP A 97 24.63 -17.24 -30.62
C ASP A 97 24.03 -18.65 -30.51
N SER A 98 23.36 -18.96 -29.44
CA SER A 98 22.68 -20.26 -29.25
C SER A 98 21.26 -20.29 -29.81
N GLY A 99 20.70 -19.16 -30.13
CA GLY A 99 19.31 -19.02 -30.59
C GLY A 99 18.26 -19.25 -29.50
N VAL A 100 18.59 -18.91 -28.26
CA VAL A 100 17.74 -19.23 -27.11
C VAL A 100 17.49 -17.97 -26.25
N ILE A 101 16.26 -17.83 -25.82
CA ILE A 101 15.89 -16.89 -24.76
C ILE A 101 15.35 -17.66 -23.56
N THR A 102 15.80 -17.32 -22.37
CA THR A 102 15.36 -17.93 -21.11
C THR A 102 15.05 -16.88 -20.08
N GLY A 103 14.19 -17.21 -19.13
CA GLY A 103 13.85 -16.34 -18.01
C GLY A 103 12.73 -16.93 -17.18
N PHE A 104 12.11 -16.08 -16.35
CA PHE A 104 10.85 -16.43 -15.68
C PHE A 104 9.77 -15.39 -15.98
N TYR A 105 8.53 -15.89 -16.08
CA TYR A 105 7.39 -15.08 -16.45
C TYR A 105 6.47 -14.86 -15.24
N LEU A 106 6.23 -13.59 -14.88
CA LEU A 106 5.41 -13.10 -13.76
C LEU A 106 5.97 -13.45 -12.37
N ASN A 107 6.46 -14.64 -12.15
CA ASN A 107 7.07 -15.09 -10.89
C ASN A 107 8.24 -16.04 -11.16
N GLN A 108 9.11 -16.21 -10.16
CA GLN A 108 10.32 -17.02 -10.28
C GLN A 108 10.06 -18.52 -10.51
N ASP A 109 8.85 -19.01 -10.23
CA ASP A 109 8.48 -20.42 -10.39
C ASP A 109 8.04 -20.73 -11.82
N THR A 110 7.70 -19.73 -12.62
CA THR A 110 7.23 -19.89 -14.00
C THR A 110 8.38 -19.65 -14.97
N LEU A 111 9.28 -20.62 -15.05
CA LEU A 111 10.39 -20.56 -15.98
C LEU A 111 9.90 -20.67 -17.42
N TYR A 112 10.56 -19.96 -18.34
CA TYR A 112 10.31 -20.09 -19.75
C TYR A 112 11.61 -20.23 -20.55
N ARG A 113 11.50 -20.88 -21.71
CA ARG A 113 12.57 -21.03 -22.69
C ARG A 113 11.99 -20.97 -24.10
N VAL A 114 12.53 -20.08 -24.91
CA VAL A 114 12.19 -19.99 -26.34
C VAL A 114 13.45 -20.36 -27.15
N ASN A 115 13.35 -21.42 -27.96
CA ASN A 115 14.46 -21.91 -28.80
C ASN A 115 14.12 -21.65 -30.26
N PHE A 116 14.79 -20.67 -30.84
CA PHE A 116 14.57 -20.25 -32.23
C PHE A 116 15.25 -21.16 -33.26
N ARG A 117 16.21 -22.00 -32.81
CA ARG A 117 16.81 -23.02 -33.73
C ARG A 117 15.94 -24.24 -33.86
N GLU A 118 15.34 -24.66 -32.76
CA GLU A 118 14.50 -25.86 -32.71
C GLU A 118 13.01 -25.53 -32.86
N LEU A 119 12.66 -24.24 -32.99
CA LEU A 119 11.31 -23.71 -33.27
C LEU A 119 10.25 -24.07 -32.19
N TYR A 120 10.60 -24.00 -30.94
CA TYR A 120 9.67 -24.21 -29.85
C TYR A 120 9.85 -23.21 -28.70
N GLY A 121 8.80 -23.00 -27.94
CA GLY A 121 8.80 -22.24 -26.70
C GLY A 121 8.10 -23.01 -25.58
N THR A 122 8.61 -22.88 -24.37
CA THR A 122 7.99 -23.40 -23.15
C THR A 122 7.79 -22.29 -22.14
N VAL A 123 6.62 -22.22 -21.52
CA VAL A 123 6.33 -21.28 -20.42
C VAL A 123 5.65 -22.08 -19.30
N GLY A 124 6.36 -22.31 -18.21
CA GLY A 124 5.92 -23.24 -17.18
C GLY A 124 5.70 -24.64 -17.75
N LYS A 125 4.45 -25.12 -17.72
CA LYS A 125 4.06 -26.43 -18.28
C LYS A 125 3.54 -26.38 -19.72
N LYS A 126 3.39 -25.19 -20.30
CA LYS A 126 2.88 -25.02 -21.65
C LYS A 126 4.03 -25.17 -22.66
N PHE A 127 3.77 -25.93 -23.72
CA PHE A 127 4.68 -26.10 -24.85
C PHE A 127 4.02 -25.56 -26.12
N TYR A 128 4.75 -24.82 -26.93
CA TYR A 128 4.29 -24.24 -28.16
C TYR A 128 5.37 -24.36 -29.24
N SER A 129 5.00 -24.85 -30.43
CA SER A 129 5.86 -24.89 -31.59
C SER A 129 5.49 -23.77 -32.56
N PHE A 130 6.46 -23.13 -33.16
CA PHE A 130 6.27 -22.02 -34.10
C PHE A 130 7.09 -22.21 -35.38
N LEU A 131 6.90 -21.37 -36.35
CA LEU A 131 7.47 -21.51 -37.66
C LEU A 131 8.66 -20.52 -37.87
N ARG A 132 9.54 -20.82 -38.81
CA ARG A 132 10.68 -19.95 -39.16
C ARG A 132 10.24 -18.53 -39.60
N LYS A 133 9.05 -18.40 -40.16
CA LYS A 133 8.45 -17.12 -40.57
C LYS A 133 7.99 -16.23 -39.39
N ASP A 134 7.84 -16.79 -38.19
CA ASP A 134 7.28 -16.10 -37.05
C ASP A 134 8.32 -15.22 -36.34
N TYR A 135 9.59 -15.25 -36.79
CA TYR A 135 10.63 -14.41 -36.24
C TYR A 135 11.70 -14.01 -37.29
N ILE A 136 12.39 -12.91 -36.96
CA ILE A 136 13.61 -12.45 -37.66
C ILE A 136 14.72 -12.37 -36.63
N ALA A 137 15.84 -13.04 -36.83
CA ALA A 137 17.01 -12.95 -35.98
C ALA A 137 17.95 -11.85 -36.49
N THR A 138 18.39 -11.02 -35.59
CA THR A 138 19.46 -10.03 -35.82
C THR A 138 20.71 -10.41 -35.05
N SER A 139 21.75 -9.61 -35.12
CA SER A 139 22.97 -9.82 -34.34
C SER A 139 22.81 -9.52 -32.85
N LEU A 140 21.72 -8.86 -32.43
CA LEU A 140 21.52 -8.38 -31.06
C LEU A 140 20.23 -8.91 -30.42
N ASP A 141 19.18 -9.19 -31.21
CA ASP A 141 17.88 -9.55 -30.69
C ASP A 141 17.08 -10.43 -31.67
N PHE A 142 16.02 -11.05 -31.18
CA PHE A 142 15.01 -11.75 -31.96
C PHE A 142 13.78 -10.91 -32.11
N TYR A 143 13.42 -10.57 -33.33
CA TYR A 143 12.18 -9.89 -33.66
C TYR A 143 11.10 -10.90 -33.94
N VAL A 144 10.00 -10.85 -33.24
CA VAL A 144 8.94 -11.85 -33.27
C VAL A 144 7.60 -11.26 -33.65
N LEU A 145 6.74 -12.07 -34.28
CA LEU A 145 5.37 -11.64 -34.56
C LEU A 145 4.57 -11.45 -33.25
N PRO A 146 3.65 -10.46 -33.19
CA PRO A 146 2.74 -10.28 -32.06
C PRO A 146 1.99 -11.56 -31.67
N SER A 147 1.58 -12.37 -32.65
CA SER A 147 0.89 -13.64 -32.44
C SER A 147 1.73 -14.67 -31.67
N LEU A 148 3.05 -14.65 -31.80
CA LEU A 148 3.94 -15.53 -31.05
C LEU A 148 4.01 -15.14 -29.57
N LEU A 149 4.06 -13.85 -29.28
CA LEU A 149 4.03 -13.33 -27.89
C LEU A 149 2.69 -13.61 -27.22
N GLU A 150 1.59 -13.50 -27.95
CA GLU A 150 0.27 -13.86 -27.45
C GLU A 150 0.16 -15.36 -27.14
N ALA A 151 0.62 -16.21 -28.04
CA ALA A 151 0.53 -17.65 -27.86
C ALA A 151 1.38 -18.16 -26.68
N LEU A 152 2.59 -17.61 -26.48
CA LEU A 152 3.51 -18.03 -25.44
C LEU A 152 3.15 -17.41 -24.07
N PHE A 153 2.87 -16.11 -24.04
CA PHE A 153 2.82 -15.32 -22.81
C PHE A 153 1.45 -14.69 -22.54
N GLY A 154 0.48 -14.78 -23.44
CA GLY A 154 -0.81 -14.10 -23.31
C GLY A 154 -0.68 -12.57 -23.43
N LEU A 155 0.33 -12.10 -24.15
CA LEU A 155 0.58 -10.68 -24.41
C LEU A 155 0.01 -10.31 -25.78
N HIS A 156 -1.16 -9.70 -25.79
CA HIS A 156 -1.82 -9.30 -27.04
C HIS A 156 -1.36 -7.89 -27.44
N PHE A 157 -0.51 -7.83 -28.47
CA PHE A 157 -0.02 -6.58 -29.04
C PHE A 157 -0.85 -6.18 -30.25
N SER A 158 -1.28 -4.95 -30.27
CA SER A 158 -1.96 -4.32 -31.43
C SER A 158 -1.18 -3.10 -31.91
N VAL A 159 -0.99 -2.99 -33.20
CA VAL A 159 -0.22 -1.91 -33.84
C VAL A 159 -1.15 -1.00 -34.61
N ASP A 160 -1.12 0.28 -34.31
CA ASP A 160 -1.74 1.33 -35.10
C ASP A 160 -0.68 1.99 -35.99
N MET A 161 -0.65 1.58 -37.25
CA MET A 161 0.30 2.12 -38.22
C MET A 161 0.05 3.58 -38.59
N SER A 162 -1.16 4.09 -38.43
CA SER A 162 -1.48 5.47 -38.72
C SER A 162 -0.91 6.43 -37.69
N ARG A 163 -0.72 5.95 -36.47
CA ARG A 163 -0.17 6.70 -35.34
C ARG A 163 1.24 6.27 -34.95
N LEU A 164 1.74 5.19 -35.56
CA LEU A 164 2.99 4.53 -35.16
C LEU A 164 3.00 4.17 -33.67
N GLU A 165 1.89 3.64 -33.20
CA GLU A 165 1.73 3.26 -31.79
C GLU A 165 1.54 1.74 -31.66
N LEU A 166 2.14 1.21 -30.60
CA LEU A 166 2.04 -0.20 -30.20
C LEU A 166 1.33 -0.27 -28.85
N TYR A 167 0.22 -0.99 -28.79
CA TYR A 167 -0.56 -1.17 -27.58
C TYR A 167 -0.48 -2.60 -27.09
N LEU A 168 -0.37 -2.78 -25.77
CA LEU A 168 -0.42 -4.08 -25.11
C LEU A 168 -1.73 -4.24 -24.34
N LYS A 169 -2.36 -5.40 -24.52
CA LYS A 169 -3.49 -5.86 -23.72
C LYS A 169 -3.16 -7.24 -23.16
N THR A 170 -3.32 -7.43 -21.84
CA THR A 170 -3.10 -8.71 -21.19
C THR A 170 -4.00 -8.84 -19.96
N GLU A 171 -4.35 -10.08 -19.60
CA GLU A 171 -5.09 -10.39 -18.36
C GLU A 171 -4.15 -10.54 -17.15
N HIS A 172 -2.86 -10.55 -17.39
CA HIS A 172 -1.86 -10.75 -16.36
C HIS A 172 -1.37 -9.41 -15.79
N THR A 173 -1.19 -9.35 -14.47
CA THR A 173 -0.51 -8.22 -13.83
C THR A 173 0.98 -8.35 -14.07
N LEU A 174 1.51 -7.56 -15.00
CA LEU A 174 2.93 -7.60 -15.35
C LEU A 174 3.82 -6.96 -14.25
N PRO A 175 5.09 -7.37 -14.14
CA PRO A 175 6.01 -6.84 -13.13
C PRO A 175 6.12 -5.32 -13.14
N VAL A 176 6.10 -4.69 -14.31
CA VAL A 176 6.16 -3.22 -14.44
C VAL A 176 4.93 -2.54 -13.82
N VAL A 177 3.74 -3.13 -13.93
CA VAL A 177 2.51 -2.61 -13.30
C VAL A 177 2.56 -2.76 -11.80
N ALA A 178 3.00 -3.95 -11.33
CA ALA A 178 3.14 -4.22 -9.91
C ALA A 178 4.17 -3.28 -9.26
N GLU A 179 5.27 -2.99 -9.93
CA GLU A 179 6.28 -2.04 -9.48
C GLU A 179 5.76 -0.60 -9.49
N HIS A 180 5.13 -0.17 -10.58
CA HIS A 180 4.53 1.16 -10.67
C HIS A 180 3.47 1.39 -9.58
N THR A 181 2.63 0.39 -9.33
CA THR A 181 1.65 0.45 -8.24
C THR A 181 2.34 0.60 -6.89
N ARG A 182 3.44 -0.14 -6.66
CA ARG A 182 4.25 0.01 -5.44
C ARG A 182 4.93 1.37 -5.35
N GLU A 183 5.46 1.90 -6.44
CA GLU A 183 6.10 3.22 -6.50
C GLU A 183 5.11 4.35 -6.27
N VAL A 184 3.94 4.28 -6.88
CA VAL A 184 2.85 5.24 -6.64
C VAL A 184 2.42 5.21 -5.18
N LEU A 185 2.27 4.03 -4.61
CA LEU A 185 1.95 3.86 -3.19
C LEU A 185 3.06 4.39 -2.28
N ARG A 186 4.32 4.13 -2.60
CA ARG A 186 5.48 4.68 -1.89
C ARG A 186 5.55 6.20 -2.02
N GLY A 187 5.37 6.74 -3.22
CA GLY A 187 5.37 8.18 -3.47
C GLY A 187 4.23 8.92 -2.75
N LEU A 188 3.10 8.27 -2.51
CA LEU A 188 1.99 8.79 -1.71
C LEU A 188 2.31 8.75 -0.21
N ALA A 189 3.02 7.75 0.26
CA ALA A 189 3.48 7.64 1.65
C ALA A 189 4.67 8.54 1.98
N GLU A 190 5.53 8.85 1.00
CA GLU A 190 6.71 9.70 1.16
C GLU A 190 6.43 11.20 1.01
N ARG A 191 5.28 11.58 0.47
CA ARG A 191 4.92 13.00 0.30
C ARG A 191 4.08 13.45 1.48
N PRO A 192 4.65 14.21 2.43
CA PRO A 192 3.84 14.90 3.39
C PRO A 192 2.93 15.87 2.62
N TYR A 193 1.66 15.61 2.58
CA TYR A 193 0.52 16.48 2.24
C TYR A 193 0.88 17.78 1.49
N ARG A 194 1.43 17.69 0.29
CA ARG A 194 1.49 18.84 -0.59
C ARG A 194 0.08 18.99 -1.16
N TYR A 195 -0.54 20.12 -0.86
CA TYR A 195 -1.81 20.56 -1.37
C TYR A 195 -1.90 20.29 -2.86
N LEU A 196 -2.58 19.22 -3.20
CA LEU A 196 -2.94 18.93 -4.57
C LEU A 196 -3.98 19.97 -4.95
N VAL A 197 -3.86 20.52 -6.14
CA VAL A 197 -4.97 21.23 -6.76
C VAL A 197 -6.15 20.27 -6.68
N GLN A 198 -7.11 20.59 -5.81
CA GLN A 198 -8.25 19.73 -5.60
C GLN A 198 -9.10 19.77 -6.86
N ALA A 199 -9.32 18.63 -7.45
CA ALA A 199 -10.29 18.48 -8.53
C ALA A 199 -11.68 18.92 -8.02
N PRO A 200 -12.57 19.42 -8.90
CA PRO A 200 -13.89 19.86 -8.49
C PRO A 200 -14.65 18.78 -7.73
N LEU A 201 -15.27 19.14 -6.64
CA LEU A 201 -16.06 18.21 -5.82
C LEU A 201 -17.40 17.95 -6.53
N LEU A 202 -17.54 16.77 -7.14
CA LEU A 202 -18.78 16.37 -7.82
C LEU A 202 -19.68 15.49 -6.94
N TYR A 203 -19.07 14.69 -6.05
CA TYR A 203 -19.80 13.76 -5.19
C TYR A 203 -19.56 14.10 -3.71
N PRO A 204 -20.30 15.06 -3.17
CA PRO A 204 -20.23 15.41 -1.75
C PRO A 204 -20.73 14.25 -0.88
N ARG A 205 -20.57 14.39 0.42
CA ARG A 205 -21.13 13.45 1.37
C ARG A 205 -22.68 13.49 1.34
N GLU A 206 -23.27 12.32 1.27
CA GLU A 206 -24.72 12.14 1.37
C GLU A 206 -25.04 11.41 2.66
N ARG A 207 -25.86 12.02 3.51
CA ARG A 207 -26.28 11.44 4.78
C ARG A 207 -27.52 10.59 4.59
N SER A 208 -27.45 9.35 5.05
CA SER A 208 -28.58 8.43 4.98
C SER A 208 -29.06 8.01 6.37
N ILE A 209 -30.32 7.66 6.50
CA ILE A 209 -30.86 7.10 7.74
C ILE A 209 -30.21 5.73 8.01
N LEU A 210 -30.03 4.94 6.95
CA LEU A 210 -29.33 3.66 6.99
C LEU A 210 -28.67 3.45 5.63
N ASN A 211 -27.36 3.25 5.62
CA ASN A 211 -26.61 2.96 4.41
C ASN A 211 -25.39 2.08 4.71
N GLY A 212 -24.95 1.34 3.69
CA GLY A 212 -23.80 0.47 3.76
C GLY A 212 -24.05 -0.80 4.55
N GLY A 213 -23.01 -1.34 5.06
CA GLY A 213 -22.95 -2.57 5.85
C GLY A 213 -21.66 -3.29 5.58
N VAL A 214 -20.79 -3.27 6.56
CA VAL A 214 -19.49 -3.94 6.52
C VAL A 214 -19.43 -4.85 7.74
N PHE A 215 -18.92 -6.05 7.54
CA PHE A 215 -18.77 -7.03 8.61
C PHE A 215 -17.38 -7.64 8.53
N ASP A 216 -16.63 -7.54 9.60
CA ASP A 216 -15.37 -8.25 9.80
C ASP A 216 -15.66 -9.46 10.68
N TYR A 217 -15.12 -10.60 10.33
CA TYR A 217 -15.31 -11.84 11.09
C TYR A 217 -13.98 -12.51 11.39
N SER A 218 -13.91 -13.11 12.58
CA SER A 218 -12.83 -13.99 12.98
C SER A 218 -13.43 -15.18 13.74
N LEU A 219 -13.21 -16.36 13.22
CA LEU A 219 -13.64 -17.62 13.82
C LEU A 219 -12.39 -18.39 14.17
N SER A 220 -12.26 -18.82 15.42
CA SER A 220 -11.15 -19.68 15.81
C SER A 220 -11.64 -20.95 16.51
N THR A 221 -10.97 -22.04 16.22
CA THR A 221 -11.21 -23.34 16.85
C THR A 221 -9.92 -23.77 17.53
N PHE A 222 -9.98 -23.93 18.82
CA PHE A 222 -8.90 -24.50 19.62
C PHE A 222 -9.22 -25.95 19.91
N LEU A 223 -8.34 -26.85 19.52
CA LEU A 223 -8.45 -28.30 19.76
C LEU A 223 -7.28 -28.74 20.62
N ASN A 224 -7.60 -29.30 21.77
CA ASN A 224 -6.68 -30.03 22.62
C ASN A 224 -7.15 -31.51 22.70
N GLN A 225 -6.31 -32.44 23.10
CA GLN A 225 -6.61 -33.89 23.19
C GLN A 225 -7.94 -34.22 23.86
N ARG A 226 -8.49 -33.38 24.73
CA ARG A 226 -9.70 -33.59 25.53
C ARG A 226 -10.77 -32.49 25.37
N HIS A 227 -10.46 -31.37 24.76
CA HIS A 227 -11.35 -30.22 24.72
C HIS A 227 -11.32 -29.53 23.35
N ILE A 228 -12.49 -29.16 22.88
CA ILE A 228 -12.68 -28.30 21.73
C ILE A 228 -13.30 -27.02 22.25
N ALA A 229 -12.76 -25.89 21.88
CA ALA A 229 -13.34 -24.58 22.14
C ALA A 229 -13.39 -23.78 20.84
N HIS A 230 -14.52 -23.14 20.61
CA HIS A 230 -14.70 -22.23 19.49
C HIS A 230 -14.81 -20.81 20.03
N SER A 231 -14.13 -19.87 19.41
CA SER A 231 -14.30 -18.46 19.68
C SER A 231 -14.65 -17.71 18.38
N TYR A 232 -15.43 -16.69 18.54
CA TYR A 232 -15.86 -15.84 17.44
C TYR A 232 -15.76 -14.37 17.81
N ALA A 233 -15.41 -13.57 16.82
CA ALA A 233 -15.54 -12.13 16.88
C ALA A 233 -16.17 -11.67 15.56
N VAL A 234 -17.21 -10.86 15.66
CA VAL A 234 -17.87 -10.21 14.53
C VAL A 234 -17.95 -8.73 14.82
N HIS A 235 -17.40 -7.93 13.94
CA HIS A 235 -17.51 -6.48 13.98
C HIS A 235 -18.40 -6.03 12.83
N GLY A 236 -19.36 -5.18 13.10
CA GLY A 236 -20.26 -4.62 12.10
C GLY A 236 -20.15 -3.11 12.06
N GLY A 237 -20.19 -2.53 10.87
CA GLY A 237 -20.19 -1.10 10.65
C GLY A 237 -21.24 -0.69 9.62
N ALA A 238 -21.94 0.42 9.87
CA ALA A 238 -22.91 1.00 8.95
C ALA A 238 -23.08 2.49 9.23
N GLU A 239 -23.55 3.24 8.24
CA GLU A 239 -24.05 4.58 8.48
C GLU A 239 -25.48 4.48 9.04
N VAL A 240 -25.70 4.99 10.25
CA VAL A 240 -27.00 4.99 10.94
C VAL A 240 -27.32 6.41 11.38
N LEU A 241 -28.50 6.92 11.00
CA LEU A 241 -28.95 8.29 11.30
C LEU A 241 -27.92 9.36 10.89
N GLY A 242 -27.24 9.16 9.76
CA GLY A 242 -26.19 10.03 9.24
C GLY A 242 -24.89 10.02 10.03
N GLY A 243 -24.73 9.11 10.97
CA GLY A 243 -23.51 8.89 11.77
C GLY A 243 -22.91 7.50 11.52
N ASP A 244 -21.68 7.34 11.92
CA ASP A 244 -20.89 6.11 11.85
C ASP A 244 -21.20 5.22 13.06
N PHE A 245 -21.98 4.17 12.84
CA PHE A 245 -22.25 3.13 13.84
C PHE A 245 -21.27 1.97 13.66
N GLN A 246 -20.68 1.52 14.76
CA GLN A 246 -19.84 0.33 14.81
C GLN A 246 -20.24 -0.52 16.01
N GLY A 247 -20.44 -1.79 15.79
CA GLY A 247 -20.75 -2.76 16.81
C GLY A 247 -19.85 -3.98 16.73
N SER A 248 -19.52 -4.57 17.88
CA SER A 248 -18.69 -5.77 17.97
C SER A 248 -19.40 -6.77 18.88
N ILE A 249 -19.42 -8.03 18.48
CA ILE A 249 -19.89 -9.16 19.29
C ILE A 249 -18.78 -10.19 19.27
N TYR A 250 -18.35 -10.62 20.43
CA TYR A 250 -17.34 -11.66 20.58
C TYR A 250 -17.67 -12.59 21.72
N GLY A 251 -17.21 -13.81 21.60
CA GLY A 251 -17.48 -14.81 22.60
C GLY A 251 -16.81 -16.14 22.34
N SER A 252 -17.07 -17.07 23.23
CA SER A 252 -16.57 -18.44 23.12
C SER A 252 -17.63 -19.47 23.49
N VAL A 253 -17.52 -20.62 22.86
CA VAL A 253 -18.34 -21.80 23.11
C VAL A 253 -17.42 -23.00 23.34
N ALA A 254 -17.56 -23.63 24.46
CA ALA A 254 -16.83 -24.86 24.78
C ALA A 254 -17.78 -25.90 25.38
N PRO A 255 -17.52 -27.21 25.17
CA PRO A 255 -18.32 -28.28 25.81
C PRO A 255 -18.25 -28.17 27.35
N ARG A 256 -19.39 -28.21 27.97
CA ARG A 256 -19.55 -28.12 29.43
C ARG A 256 -19.25 -26.77 30.06
N ALA A 257 -19.08 -25.71 29.25
CA ALA A 257 -19.00 -24.35 29.71
C ALA A 257 -20.20 -23.54 29.19
N LEU A 258 -20.65 -22.56 29.96
CA LEU A 258 -21.65 -21.60 29.45
C LEU A 258 -21.03 -20.77 28.33
N PRO A 259 -21.76 -20.56 27.21
CA PRO A 259 -21.29 -19.66 26.17
C PRO A 259 -21.04 -18.26 26.74
N THR A 260 -19.91 -17.71 26.41
CA THR A 260 -19.64 -16.30 26.75
C THR A 260 -20.00 -15.44 25.54
N VAL A 261 -20.68 -14.34 25.80
CA VAL A 261 -20.99 -13.33 24.79
C VAL A 261 -20.74 -11.97 25.42
N ASP A 262 -19.96 -11.17 24.77
CA ASP A 262 -19.74 -9.77 25.12
C ASP A 262 -19.96 -8.92 23.88
N GLY A 263 -20.37 -7.67 24.06
CA GLY A 263 -20.67 -6.76 22.96
C GLY A 263 -20.30 -5.36 23.30
N ARG A 264 -19.76 -4.68 22.32
CA ARG A 264 -19.42 -3.26 22.39
C ARG A 264 -20.01 -2.55 21.20
N TRP A 265 -20.35 -1.27 21.36
CA TRP A 265 -20.85 -0.45 20.28
C TRP A 265 -20.43 1.00 20.47
N ARG A 266 -20.30 1.73 19.36
CA ARG A 266 -20.12 3.18 19.35
C ARG A 266 -20.84 3.78 18.16
N TRP A 267 -21.33 4.99 18.32
CA TRP A 267 -21.91 5.79 17.26
C TRP A 267 -21.26 7.16 17.26
N ARG A 268 -20.78 7.60 16.11
CA ARG A 268 -20.11 8.87 15.94
C ARG A 268 -20.88 9.72 14.93
N TYR A 269 -21.27 10.89 15.33
CA TYR A 269 -21.86 11.88 14.44
C TYR A 269 -20.88 13.02 14.20
N VAL A 270 -20.61 13.34 12.91
CA VAL A 270 -19.72 14.42 12.49
C VAL A 270 -20.56 15.61 12.07
N PHE A 271 -20.36 16.77 12.70
CA PHE A 271 -21.05 18.03 12.37
C PHE A 271 -20.25 18.77 11.30
N GLU A 272 -20.85 18.96 10.12
CA GLU A 272 -20.21 19.70 9.03
C GLU A 272 -20.51 21.19 9.13
N GLY A 273 -19.53 22.03 8.80
CA GLY A 273 -19.70 23.49 8.75
C GLY A 273 -19.71 24.20 10.10
N THR A 274 -19.55 23.48 11.23
CA THR A 274 -19.46 24.08 12.56
C THR A 274 -18.02 24.02 13.08
N ARG A 275 -17.56 25.14 13.67
CA ARG A 275 -16.23 25.21 14.31
C ARG A 275 -16.30 24.89 15.81
N PHE A 276 -17.50 24.94 16.41
CA PHE A 276 -17.66 24.77 17.84
C PHE A 276 -17.80 23.29 18.24
N ILE A 277 -18.45 22.47 17.44
CA ILE A 277 -18.61 21.04 17.68
C ILE A 277 -18.33 20.34 16.36
N THR A 278 -17.30 19.53 16.30
CA THR A 278 -16.97 18.76 15.10
C THR A 278 -17.47 17.33 15.16
N ALA A 279 -17.49 16.74 16.37
CA ALA A 279 -17.96 15.38 16.56
C ALA A 279 -18.67 15.16 17.90
N GLY A 280 -19.69 14.32 17.84
CA GLY A 280 -20.34 13.72 19.01
C GLY A 280 -20.19 12.20 18.95
N LEU A 281 -19.84 11.55 20.04
CA LEU A 281 -19.77 10.10 20.17
C LEU A 281 -20.74 9.64 21.25
N ALA A 282 -21.32 8.45 21.05
CA ALA A 282 -22.12 7.75 22.05
C ALA A 282 -21.76 6.26 22.04
N GLY A 283 -21.81 5.60 23.19
CA GLY A 283 -21.48 4.17 23.30
C GLY A 283 -20.21 3.92 24.09
N ASP A 284 -19.46 2.90 23.67
CA ASP A 284 -18.19 2.52 24.29
C ASP A 284 -17.08 3.45 23.82
N ILE A 285 -16.58 4.26 24.75
CA ILE A 285 -15.62 5.32 24.49
C ILE A 285 -14.41 5.13 25.40
N VAL A 286 -13.23 5.44 24.88
CA VAL A 286 -12.00 5.53 25.66
C VAL A 286 -11.83 6.99 26.10
N SER A 287 -11.67 7.21 27.39
CA SER A 287 -11.53 8.54 27.93
C SER A 287 -10.21 9.22 27.54
N ASP A 288 -10.25 10.54 27.36
CA ASP A 288 -9.08 11.40 27.05
C ASP A 288 -8.52 12.13 28.28
N GLY A 289 -8.77 11.63 29.49
CA GLY A 289 -8.25 12.21 30.74
C GLY A 289 -6.81 11.81 31.05
N LEU A 290 -6.35 12.22 32.23
CA LEU A 290 -5.04 11.89 32.73
C LEU A 290 -4.83 10.38 32.87
N LEU A 291 -5.88 9.65 33.18
CA LEU A 291 -5.95 8.20 33.12
C LEU A 291 -7.02 7.77 32.11
N GLN A 292 -6.59 7.00 31.14
CA GLN A 292 -7.49 6.42 30.17
C GLN A 292 -8.33 5.28 30.78
N ARG A 293 -9.63 5.34 30.56
CA ARG A 293 -10.58 4.30 30.97
C ARG A 293 -11.61 4.07 29.91
N ASP A 294 -11.99 2.82 29.70
CA ASP A 294 -13.12 2.47 28.85
C ASP A 294 -14.41 2.75 29.61
N PHE A 295 -15.33 3.48 29.01
CA PHE A 295 -16.62 3.80 29.60
C PHE A 295 -17.73 3.79 28.56
N LEU A 296 -18.94 3.48 29.01
CA LEU A 296 -20.16 3.64 28.22
C LEU A 296 -20.75 5.01 28.51
N GLY A 297 -20.85 5.86 27.48
CA GLY A 297 -21.31 7.22 27.68
C GLY A 297 -21.39 8.05 26.42
N VAL A 298 -21.17 9.36 26.61
CA VAL A 298 -21.18 10.35 25.53
C VAL A 298 -19.92 11.21 25.58
N GLN A 299 -19.47 11.67 24.43
CA GLN A 299 -18.36 12.59 24.26
C GLN A 299 -18.69 13.62 23.20
N ILE A 300 -18.30 14.86 23.44
CA ILE A 300 -18.41 15.97 22.49
C ILE A 300 -17.03 16.61 22.36
N SER A 301 -16.60 16.89 21.14
CA SER A 301 -15.34 17.57 20.86
C SER A 301 -15.44 18.52 19.68
N ASN A 302 -14.54 19.51 19.66
CA ASN A 302 -14.28 20.32 18.46
C ASN A 302 -12.98 19.91 17.74
N GLU A 303 -12.36 18.82 18.17
CA GLU A 303 -11.19 18.28 17.48
C GLU A 303 -11.51 17.97 16.02
N PRO A 304 -10.61 18.28 15.07
CA PRO A 304 -10.85 17.98 13.69
C PRO A 304 -11.00 16.48 13.45
N VAL A 305 -11.98 16.11 12.64
CA VAL A 305 -12.25 14.71 12.26
C VAL A 305 -11.10 14.10 11.45
N GLN A 306 -10.47 14.94 10.65
CA GLN A 306 -9.25 14.59 9.94
C GLN A 306 -8.04 14.94 10.80
N ILE A 307 -7.06 14.05 10.78
CA ILE A 307 -5.84 14.21 11.58
C ILE A 307 -5.14 15.50 11.17
N ARG A 308 -4.89 16.36 12.15
CA ARG A 308 -4.01 17.52 11.94
C ARG A 308 -2.63 17.06 11.56
N THR A 309 -2.08 17.64 10.52
CA THR A 309 -0.72 17.44 10.10
C THR A 309 0.23 18.30 10.95
N PHE A 310 0.96 17.75 11.81
CA PHE A 310 2.33 17.69 12.32
C PHE A 310 3.02 18.80 13.04
N LEU A 311 3.80 18.33 14.01
CA LEU A 311 4.94 19.01 14.60
C LEU A 311 6.13 18.04 14.83
N GLY A 312 6.64 17.44 13.79
CA GLY A 312 7.80 16.55 13.83
C GLY A 312 7.51 15.12 13.42
N SER A 313 8.56 14.36 13.12
CA SER A 313 8.45 12.95 12.78
C SER A 313 9.05 12.07 13.87
N TYR A 314 8.42 10.95 14.16
CA TYR A 314 8.95 9.87 14.98
C TYR A 314 9.32 8.71 14.08
N THR A 315 10.55 8.27 14.13
CA THR A 315 10.99 7.13 13.34
C THR A 315 10.72 5.84 14.10
N ILE A 316 9.89 4.99 13.53
CA ILE A 316 9.76 3.59 13.95
C ILE A 316 10.67 2.76 13.05
N GLU A 317 11.67 2.16 13.64
CA GLU A 317 12.51 1.17 12.98
C GLU A 317 12.34 -0.15 13.70
N ARG A 318 11.81 -1.14 12.99
CA ARG A 318 11.50 -2.46 13.53
C ARG A 318 11.83 -3.53 12.51
N LYS A 319 11.66 -4.77 12.94
CA LYS A 319 11.94 -5.94 12.15
C LYS A 319 10.69 -6.78 11.96
N THR A 320 10.52 -7.26 10.77
CA THR A 320 9.57 -8.31 10.37
C THR A 320 10.31 -9.36 9.53
N HIS A 321 9.59 -10.16 8.79
CA HIS A 321 10.19 -11.10 7.86
C HIS A 321 10.70 -10.38 6.59
N PRO A 322 11.76 -10.91 5.97
CA PRO A 322 12.31 -10.32 4.74
C PRO A 322 11.25 -10.14 3.65
N ASN A 323 11.32 -9.00 2.98
CA ASN A 323 10.43 -8.66 1.86
C ASN A 323 8.94 -8.55 2.18
N TRP A 324 8.54 -8.53 3.46
CA TRP A 324 7.16 -8.28 3.85
C TRP A 324 6.78 -6.82 3.64
N GLU A 325 5.55 -6.60 3.26
CA GLU A 325 4.96 -5.27 3.22
C GLU A 325 4.41 -4.95 4.62
N VAL A 326 4.69 -3.77 5.10
CA VAL A 326 4.26 -3.32 6.42
C VAL A 326 3.40 -2.08 6.24
N ASP A 327 2.15 -2.19 6.66
CA ASP A 327 1.22 -1.08 6.72
C ASP A 327 1.21 -0.50 8.12
N LEU A 328 1.41 0.79 8.20
CA LEU A 328 1.33 1.55 9.43
C LEU A 328 -0.05 2.18 9.57
N TYR A 329 -0.77 1.78 10.59
CA TYR A 329 -2.04 2.39 10.97
C TYR A 329 -1.84 3.24 12.22
N LEU A 330 -2.40 4.40 12.19
CA LEU A 330 -2.46 5.31 13.33
C LEU A 330 -3.92 5.56 13.67
N ASN A 331 -4.35 5.14 14.85
CA ASN A 331 -5.76 5.20 15.27
C ASN A 331 -6.73 4.53 14.28
N GLY A 332 -6.30 3.42 13.69
CA GLY A 332 -7.06 2.68 12.68
C GLY A 332 -6.98 3.25 11.26
N GLN A 333 -6.21 4.30 11.03
CA GLN A 333 -6.00 4.91 9.71
C GLN A 333 -4.64 4.49 9.16
N LEU A 334 -4.60 4.04 7.92
CA LEU A 334 -3.36 3.77 7.22
C LEU A 334 -2.65 5.09 6.91
N VAL A 335 -1.48 5.27 7.48
CA VAL A 335 -0.66 6.49 7.32
C VAL A 335 0.64 6.26 6.55
N GLY A 336 1.01 5.00 6.36
CA GLY A 336 2.18 4.65 5.58
C GLY A 336 2.21 3.17 5.24
N SER A 337 2.91 2.85 4.18
CA SER A 337 3.26 1.48 3.81
C SER A 337 4.71 1.44 3.37
N THR A 338 5.43 0.43 3.78
CA THR A 338 6.82 0.20 3.36
C THR A 338 7.05 -1.29 3.15
N LYS A 339 8.11 -1.61 2.45
CA LYS A 339 8.56 -3.00 2.31
C LYS A 339 9.77 -3.20 3.19
N ALA A 340 9.73 -4.25 4.01
CA ALA A 340 10.91 -4.66 4.75
C ALA A 340 12.02 -5.06 3.78
N ASP A 341 13.25 -4.68 4.12
CA ASP A 341 14.43 -5.03 3.32
C ASP A 341 14.69 -6.56 3.32
N ALA A 342 15.74 -7.00 2.63
CA ALA A 342 16.13 -8.41 2.56
C ALA A 342 16.41 -9.05 3.93
N LEU A 343 16.51 -8.26 4.99
CA LEU A 343 16.82 -8.66 6.34
C LEU A 343 15.64 -8.48 7.30
N GLY A 344 14.53 -8.00 6.74
CA GLY A 344 13.29 -7.77 7.46
C GLY A 344 13.23 -6.43 8.19
N PHE A 345 14.16 -5.49 8.00
CA PHE A 345 14.05 -4.17 8.58
C PHE A 345 13.10 -3.30 7.79
N TYR A 346 12.30 -2.55 8.52
CA TYR A 346 11.46 -1.52 7.96
C TYR A 346 11.49 -0.27 8.84
N ARG A 347 11.27 0.85 8.19
CA ARG A 347 11.31 2.16 8.83
C ARG A 347 10.10 2.97 8.42
N PHE A 348 9.46 3.60 9.42
CA PHE A 348 8.44 4.61 9.21
C PHE A 348 8.83 5.91 9.88
N GLU A 349 8.62 7.01 9.22
CA GLU A 349 8.53 8.31 9.85
C GLU A 349 7.06 8.58 10.15
N ILE A 350 6.71 8.48 11.43
CA ILE A 350 5.36 8.78 11.88
C ILE A 350 5.28 10.25 12.19
N PRO A 351 4.31 10.93 11.61
CA PRO A 351 3.93 12.21 12.16
C PRO A 351 3.49 12.00 13.62
N LEU A 352 4.00 12.80 14.53
CA LEU A 352 3.57 12.80 15.93
C LEU A 352 2.13 13.28 15.97
N VAL A 353 1.20 12.34 15.98
CA VAL A 353 -0.22 12.58 16.11
C VAL A 353 -0.63 12.46 17.55
N TYR A 354 -1.43 13.29 17.93
CA TYR A 354 -1.98 13.79 19.15
C TYR A 354 -2.82 12.82 20.00
N GLY A 355 -2.55 12.80 21.30
CA GLY A 355 -3.32 12.08 22.31
C GLY A 355 -2.85 10.64 22.48
N SER A 356 -3.74 9.76 22.86
CA SER A 356 -3.53 8.32 22.89
C SER A 356 -3.62 7.81 21.46
N SER A 357 -2.50 7.62 20.83
CA SER A 357 -2.44 7.01 19.52
C SER A 357 -2.22 5.51 19.63
N VAL A 358 -3.08 4.74 19.01
CA VAL A 358 -2.86 3.32 18.79
C VAL A 358 -2.12 3.19 17.46
N ILE A 359 -0.87 2.84 17.53
CA ILE A 359 -0.09 2.44 16.37
C ILE A 359 -0.31 0.96 16.15
N GLN A 360 -0.82 0.61 15.00
CA GLN A 360 -0.93 -0.76 14.55
C GLN A 360 -0.02 -0.94 13.35
N LEU A 361 0.91 -1.85 13.46
CA LEU A 361 1.78 -2.28 12.37
C LEU A 361 1.21 -3.59 11.86
N LYS A 362 0.56 -3.52 10.72
CA LYS A 362 0.02 -4.69 10.03
C LYS A 362 1.05 -5.12 8.99
N GLN A 363 1.59 -6.31 9.17
CA GLN A 363 2.70 -6.83 8.38
C GLN A 363 2.15 -7.93 7.49
N TYR A 364 2.36 -7.79 6.18
CA TYR A 364 1.85 -8.70 5.17
C TYR A 364 3.02 -9.33 4.41
N GLY A 365 3.08 -10.63 4.39
CA GLY A 365 4.06 -11.35 3.59
C GLY A 365 3.70 -11.33 2.10
N PRO A 366 4.67 -11.63 1.21
CA PRO A 366 4.47 -11.66 -0.23
C PRO A 366 3.45 -12.70 -0.70
N SER A 367 3.12 -13.64 0.17
CA SER A 367 2.08 -14.65 -0.04
C SER A 367 0.84 -14.40 0.82
N GLY A 368 0.74 -13.22 1.46
CA GLY A 368 -0.40 -12.79 2.25
C GLY A 368 -0.33 -13.13 3.74
N GLU A 369 0.85 -13.40 4.28
CA GLU A 369 1.05 -13.56 5.71
C GLU A 369 0.66 -12.27 6.45
N TYR A 370 0.15 -12.43 7.67
CA TYR A 370 -0.30 -11.32 8.49
C TYR A 370 0.22 -11.44 9.91
N GLU A 371 0.87 -10.42 10.33
CA GLU A 371 1.19 -10.18 11.74
C GLU A 371 0.73 -8.78 12.12
N GLU A 372 0.11 -8.67 13.28
CA GLU A 372 -0.28 -7.37 13.82
C GLU A 372 0.46 -7.12 15.13
N GLN A 373 1.11 -5.98 15.18
CA GLN A 373 1.69 -5.45 16.40
C GLN A 373 0.95 -4.17 16.76
N SER A 374 0.23 -4.19 17.86
CA SER A 374 -0.46 -3.02 18.39
C SER A 374 0.32 -2.44 19.54
N GLU A 375 0.65 -1.17 19.45
CA GLU A 375 1.31 -0.41 20.52
C GLU A 375 0.50 0.86 20.79
N ARG A 376 0.14 1.06 22.05
CA ARG A 376 -0.41 2.35 22.49
C ARG A 376 0.75 3.27 22.81
N ILE A 377 0.97 4.26 21.97
CA ILE A 377 1.83 5.38 22.30
C ILE A 377 0.95 6.45 22.94
N GLN A 378 1.13 6.62 24.22
CA GLN A 378 0.58 7.75 24.93
C GLN A 378 1.56 8.91 24.74
N ILE A 379 1.30 9.72 23.71
CA ILE A 379 1.94 11.03 23.61
C ILE A 379 1.11 11.94 24.51
N PRO A 380 1.59 12.31 25.68
CA PRO A 380 0.76 12.96 26.67
C PRO A 380 0.32 14.39 26.28
N PHE A 381 0.85 14.96 25.19
CA PHE A 381 0.58 16.33 24.79
C PHE A 381 0.52 16.55 23.30
N THR A 382 -0.38 17.42 22.95
CA THR A 382 -0.62 17.89 21.61
C THR A 382 -0.06 19.28 21.46
N LEU A 383 0.94 19.44 20.62
CA LEU A 383 1.26 20.76 20.11
C LEU A 383 0.26 21.07 19.01
N ILE A 384 -0.61 22.03 19.21
CA ILE A 384 -1.52 22.55 18.18
C ILE A 384 -1.01 23.89 17.65
N PRO A 385 -1.38 24.28 16.44
CA PRO A 385 -1.01 25.57 15.90
C PRO A 385 -1.36 26.72 16.84
N ALA A 386 -0.52 27.76 16.86
CA ALA A 386 -0.74 28.95 17.68
C ALA A 386 -2.11 29.58 17.43
N GLY A 387 -2.84 29.83 18.51
CA GLY A 387 -4.18 30.43 18.46
C GLY A 387 -5.32 29.45 18.26
N GLU A 388 -5.05 28.18 18.04
CA GLU A 388 -6.08 27.13 18.01
C GLU A 388 -6.41 26.65 19.42
N VAL A 389 -7.68 26.31 19.64
CA VAL A 389 -8.19 25.78 20.91
C VAL A 389 -9.06 24.58 20.62
N ASP A 390 -8.69 23.45 21.20
CA ASP A 390 -9.48 22.22 21.17
C ASP A 390 -10.06 21.92 22.54
N TYR A 391 -11.21 21.26 22.56
CA TYR A 391 -11.80 20.75 23.79
C TYR A 391 -12.43 19.38 23.58
N VAL A 392 -12.44 18.61 24.66
CA VAL A 392 -13.12 17.32 24.75
C VAL A 392 -13.86 17.27 26.06
N PHE A 393 -15.15 16.98 26.01
CA PHE A 393 -15.96 16.70 27.17
C PHE A 393 -16.59 15.34 27.05
N SER A 394 -16.45 14.52 28.07
CA SER A 394 -16.98 13.16 28.10
C SER A 394 -17.57 12.81 29.45
N GLY A 395 -18.60 11.95 29.42
CA GLY A 395 -19.21 11.46 30.64
C GLY A 395 -20.00 10.18 30.43
N GLY A 396 -19.98 9.33 31.44
CA GLY A 396 -20.66 8.05 31.40
C GLY A 396 -20.32 7.15 32.59
N ARG A 397 -20.36 5.83 32.36
CA ARG A 397 -20.02 4.83 33.38
C ARG A 397 -18.89 3.95 32.88
N THR A 398 -17.87 3.76 33.72
CA THR A 398 -16.75 2.87 33.41
C THR A 398 -17.24 1.44 33.18
N LEU A 399 -16.65 0.76 32.20
CA LEU A 399 -16.98 -0.63 31.89
C LEU A 399 -16.54 -1.59 33.02
N ILE A 400 -15.43 -1.25 33.68
CA ILE A 400 -14.96 -1.97 34.86
C ILE A 400 -15.34 -1.16 36.10
N GLY A 401 -16.06 -1.76 37.04
CA GLY A 401 -16.46 -1.14 38.28
C GLY A 401 -17.73 -0.28 38.20
N ASN A 402 -18.30 -0.04 37.01
CA ASN A 402 -19.57 0.67 36.80
C ASN A 402 -19.66 2.03 37.52
N GLN A 403 -18.56 2.75 37.59
CA GLN A 403 -18.43 4.04 38.28
C GLN A 403 -18.79 5.20 37.37
N TRP A 404 -19.37 6.26 37.90
CA TRP A 404 -19.60 7.50 37.14
C TRP A 404 -18.27 8.18 36.83
N LEU A 405 -18.06 8.47 35.55
CA LEU A 405 -16.93 9.21 35.02
C LEU A 405 -17.41 10.50 34.36
N ALA A 406 -16.77 11.62 34.66
CA ALA A 406 -16.90 12.86 33.90
C ALA A 406 -15.52 13.46 33.69
N GLN A 407 -15.24 13.86 32.47
CA GLN A 407 -13.93 14.42 32.10
C GLN A 407 -14.13 15.60 31.17
N GLY A 408 -13.28 16.59 31.33
CA GLY A 408 -13.22 17.72 30.41
C GLY A 408 -11.79 18.21 30.27
N SER A 409 -11.38 18.48 29.06
CA SER A 409 -10.08 19.07 28.80
C SER A 409 -10.17 20.17 27.74
N VAL A 410 -9.32 21.17 27.87
CA VAL A 410 -9.12 22.26 26.93
C VAL A 410 -7.64 22.31 26.60
N LEU A 411 -7.34 22.31 25.34
CA LEU A 411 -6.00 22.34 24.77
C LEU A 411 -5.84 23.64 23.98
N ALA A 412 -4.82 24.42 24.26
CA ALA A 412 -4.57 25.71 23.63
C ALA A 412 -3.15 25.80 23.05
N GLY A 413 -3.03 26.09 21.77
CA GLY A 413 -1.77 26.44 21.14
C GLY A 413 -1.34 27.87 21.49
N LEU A 414 -0.44 28.02 22.43
CA LEU A 414 0.05 29.32 22.88
C LEU A 414 1.01 29.91 21.86
N THR A 415 1.87 29.06 21.33
CA THR A 415 2.82 29.40 20.25
C THR A 415 3.03 28.17 19.36
N ASN A 416 3.76 28.28 18.25
CA ASN A 416 4.12 27.14 17.40
C ASN A 416 5.08 26.12 18.06
N TRP A 417 5.56 26.41 19.25
CA TRP A 417 6.46 25.55 20.01
C TRP A 417 5.96 25.20 21.42
N LEU A 418 4.84 25.81 21.84
CA LEU A 418 4.29 25.67 23.18
C LEU A 418 2.77 25.47 23.12
N THR A 419 2.32 24.39 23.71
CA THR A 419 0.91 24.07 23.88
C THR A 419 0.63 23.70 25.33
N GLU A 420 -0.52 24.16 25.83
CA GLU A 420 -0.99 23.89 27.17
C GLU A 420 -2.33 23.13 27.13
N LYS A 421 -2.45 22.07 27.91
CA LYS A 421 -3.68 21.34 28.16
C LYS A 421 -4.08 21.46 29.64
N ILE A 422 -5.25 21.97 29.88
CA ILE A 422 -5.84 22.00 31.23
C ILE A 422 -7.02 21.05 31.22
N GLY A 423 -7.12 20.21 32.25
CA GLY A 423 -8.23 19.26 32.32
C GLY A 423 -8.65 18.96 33.74
N VAL A 424 -9.84 18.35 33.79
CA VAL A 424 -10.44 17.85 35.03
C VAL A 424 -10.99 16.45 34.79
N ASP A 425 -10.61 15.54 35.68
CA ASP A 425 -11.13 14.18 35.72
C ASP A 425 -11.92 13.98 37.00
N TYR A 426 -13.12 13.48 36.89
CA TYR A 426 -13.97 13.11 38.02
C TYR A 426 -14.40 11.65 37.90
N LEU A 427 -14.01 10.84 38.86
CA LEU A 427 -14.45 9.46 38.98
C LEU A 427 -15.14 9.28 40.35
N ARG A 428 -16.43 8.94 40.32
CA ARG A 428 -17.20 8.67 41.53
C ARG A 428 -16.90 7.27 42.05
N ASP A 429 -16.02 7.20 43.03
CA ASP A 429 -15.63 5.97 43.71
C ASP A 429 -15.87 6.06 45.22
N THR A 430 -16.03 4.95 45.91
CA THR A 430 -16.23 4.87 47.36
C THR A 430 -15.01 5.37 48.15
N LEU A 431 -13.80 5.23 47.60
CA LEU A 431 -12.56 5.60 48.25
C LEU A 431 -12.11 7.02 47.91
N TYR A 432 -12.55 7.54 46.79
CA TYR A 432 -12.14 8.87 46.30
C TYR A 432 -13.25 9.50 45.46
N ASN A 433 -13.78 10.62 45.92
CA ASN A 433 -14.90 11.30 45.28
C ASN A 433 -14.58 12.80 45.11
N LYS A 434 -13.42 13.12 44.56
CA LYS A 434 -13.02 14.51 44.32
C LYS A 434 -12.56 14.67 42.89
N PRO A 435 -12.85 15.80 42.24
CA PRO A 435 -12.30 16.09 40.93
C PRO A 435 -10.78 16.24 40.99
N VAL A 436 -10.11 15.73 39.98
CA VAL A 436 -8.67 15.80 39.80
C VAL A 436 -8.37 16.81 38.71
N LEU A 437 -7.74 17.89 39.09
CA LEU A 437 -7.26 18.89 38.14
C LEU A 437 -5.87 18.50 37.65
N TYR A 438 -5.62 18.73 36.41
CA TYR A 438 -4.30 18.55 35.81
C TYR A 438 -3.97 19.63 34.79
N ASN A 439 -2.69 19.92 34.67
CA ASN A 439 -2.11 20.77 33.66
C ASN A 439 -1.02 20.01 32.93
N SER A 440 -0.96 20.15 31.66
CA SER A 440 0.01 19.48 30.81
C SER A 440 0.61 20.47 29.83
N LEU A 441 1.93 20.65 29.90
CA LEU A 441 2.67 21.60 29.10
C LEU A 441 3.58 20.85 28.13
N SER A 442 3.42 21.09 26.85
CA SER A 442 4.24 20.54 25.79
C SER A 442 5.08 21.61 25.12
N MET A 443 6.36 21.39 25.05
CA MET A 443 7.31 22.32 24.45
C MET A 443 8.15 21.61 23.40
N ARG A 444 8.27 22.19 22.22
CA ARG A 444 9.25 21.82 21.22
C ARG A 444 10.42 22.78 21.27
N LEU A 445 11.54 22.29 21.76
CA LEU A 445 12.79 23.03 21.82
C LEU A 445 13.58 22.72 20.55
N PHE A 446 13.83 23.71 19.71
CA PHE A 446 14.42 23.55 18.39
C PHE A 446 13.59 22.60 17.51
N THR A 447 14.20 21.96 16.52
CA THR A 447 13.49 21.04 15.62
C THR A 447 13.38 19.61 16.14
N ASN A 448 14.25 19.21 17.06
CA ASN A 448 14.53 17.80 17.36
C ASN A 448 14.31 17.42 18.83
N TYR A 449 13.92 18.36 19.70
CA TYR A 449 13.75 18.09 21.12
C TYR A 449 12.30 18.35 21.54
N LEU A 450 11.71 17.37 22.20
CA LEU A 450 10.36 17.47 22.75
C LEU A 450 10.42 17.30 24.27
N LEU A 451 9.87 18.24 24.99
CA LEU A 451 9.80 18.24 26.45
C LEU A 451 8.34 18.38 26.87
N ASN A 452 7.89 17.47 27.71
CA ASN A 452 6.54 17.50 28.25
C ASN A 452 6.54 17.43 29.76
N PHE A 453 5.66 18.20 30.36
CA PHE A 453 5.43 18.21 31.81
C PHE A 453 3.94 18.01 32.10
N ASP A 454 3.63 17.00 32.90
CA ASP A 454 2.31 16.77 33.48
C ASP A 454 2.35 17.06 34.97
N VAL A 455 1.43 17.87 35.40
CA VAL A 455 1.29 18.28 36.80
C VAL A 455 -0.14 18.04 37.23
N SER A 456 -0.35 17.16 38.17
CA SER A 456 -1.59 17.04 38.92
C SER A 456 -1.25 17.06 40.41
N PRO A 457 -1.58 18.14 41.16
CA PRO A 457 -1.20 18.29 42.55
C PRO A 457 -1.72 17.18 43.46
N SER A 458 -2.76 16.46 43.02
CA SER A 458 -3.33 15.36 43.82
C SER A 458 -2.89 13.96 43.37
N LEU A 459 -2.22 13.82 42.20
CA LEU A 459 -1.92 12.52 41.60
C LEU A 459 -0.47 12.30 41.24
N LEU A 460 0.13 13.17 40.44
CA LEU A 460 1.46 12.94 39.91
C LEU A 460 2.15 14.17 39.32
N TYR A 461 3.45 14.11 39.27
CA TYR A 461 4.32 14.97 38.48
C TYR A 461 5.06 14.08 37.48
N ARG A 462 5.03 14.41 36.22
CA ARG A 462 5.71 13.64 35.16
C ARG A 462 6.47 14.60 34.25
N ALA A 463 7.66 14.20 33.86
CA ALA A 463 8.46 14.88 32.86
C ALA A 463 8.94 13.85 31.85
N THR A 464 8.85 14.18 30.57
CA THR A 464 9.39 13.36 29.47
C THR A 464 10.19 14.24 28.54
N PHE A 465 11.38 13.77 28.19
CA PHE A 465 12.28 14.42 27.25
C PHE A 465 12.62 13.45 26.14
N ASN A 466 12.43 13.86 24.88
CA ASN A 466 12.80 13.09 23.70
C ASN A 466 13.69 13.94 22.81
N ALA A 467 14.81 13.39 22.39
CA ALA A 467 15.75 13.98 21.46
C ALA A 467 15.92 13.08 20.24
N PHE A 468 15.83 13.65 19.06
CA PHE A 468 15.98 12.94 17.78
C PHE A 468 17.09 13.60 16.99
N TYR A 469 18.02 12.80 16.46
CA TYR A 469 19.16 13.28 15.72
C TYR A 469 19.05 12.94 14.23
N PRO A 470 19.58 13.75 13.33
CA PRO A 470 19.59 13.46 11.90
C PRO A 470 20.25 12.13 11.53
N SER A 471 21.19 11.67 12.37
CA SER A 471 21.83 10.35 12.27
C SER A 471 20.89 9.19 12.61
N GLN A 472 19.61 9.46 12.92
CA GLN A 472 18.62 8.49 13.41
C GLN A 472 18.87 8.00 14.84
N ALA A 473 19.86 8.55 15.53
CA ALA A 473 20.02 8.32 16.95
C ALA A 473 18.88 8.99 17.74
N SER A 474 18.46 8.37 18.83
CA SER A 474 17.45 8.94 19.71
C SER A 474 17.76 8.73 21.17
N VAL A 475 17.30 9.69 21.98
CA VAL A 475 17.37 9.62 23.44
C VAL A 475 15.98 9.92 23.99
N ALA A 476 15.48 9.05 24.86
CA ALA A 476 14.23 9.27 25.57
C ALA A 476 14.47 9.16 27.09
N LEU A 477 14.06 10.19 27.82
CA LEU A 477 14.13 10.22 29.29
C LEU A 477 12.71 10.39 29.82
N ARG A 478 12.41 9.65 30.89
CA ARG A 478 11.11 9.73 31.56
C ARG A 478 11.34 9.76 33.07
N TYR A 479 10.61 10.65 33.72
CA TYR A 479 10.53 10.73 35.15
C TYR A 479 9.09 10.88 35.59
N SER A 480 8.64 10.11 36.57
CA SER A 480 7.34 10.32 37.21
C SER A 480 7.43 10.15 38.72
N HIS A 481 6.71 10.99 39.42
CA HIS A 481 6.51 10.91 40.87
C HIS A 481 5.00 10.88 41.15
N HIS A 482 4.54 9.82 41.80
CA HIS A 482 3.15 9.56 42.09
C HIS A 482 2.83 9.89 43.58
N LEU A 483 1.73 10.59 43.75
CA LEU A 483 1.22 10.95 45.07
C LEU A 483 0.11 9.95 45.43
N GLY A 484 0.36 9.03 46.30
CA GLY A 484 -0.41 7.91 46.78
C GLY A 484 -1.96 7.96 46.63
N ASN A 485 -2.51 7.75 45.47
CA ASN A 485 -3.92 7.59 45.25
C ASN A 485 -4.23 6.19 44.69
N PRO A 486 -4.89 5.30 45.42
CA PRO A 486 -5.04 3.89 45.06
C PRO A 486 -5.89 3.67 43.79
N ILE A 487 -6.78 4.60 43.44
CA ILE A 487 -7.63 4.49 42.25
C ILE A 487 -6.85 4.85 40.99
N TYR A 488 -6.04 5.88 41.11
CA TYR A 488 -5.22 6.38 40.00
C TYR A 488 -3.83 5.75 39.97
N ASN A 489 -3.42 5.05 41.02
CA ASN A 489 -2.16 4.37 41.12
C ASN A 489 -2.33 2.98 41.78
N PRO A 490 -3.01 2.05 41.11
CA PRO A 490 -3.32 0.73 41.69
C PRO A 490 -2.08 -0.10 42.01
N MET A 491 -0.96 0.19 41.33
CA MET A 491 0.32 -0.48 41.60
C MET A 491 1.06 0.11 42.79
N ASN A 492 0.57 1.16 43.46
CA ASN A 492 1.25 1.89 44.49
C ASN A 492 2.70 2.34 44.11
N LEU A 493 2.88 2.72 42.86
CA LEU A 493 4.13 3.25 42.34
C LEU A 493 4.38 4.63 42.95
N ARG A 494 5.54 4.84 43.54
CA ARG A 494 5.93 6.13 44.11
C ARG A 494 6.80 6.95 43.17
N GLN A 495 7.70 6.29 42.47
CA GLN A 495 8.64 6.95 41.57
C GLN A 495 8.98 6.01 40.41
N GLU A 496 9.05 6.54 39.22
CA GLU A 496 9.59 5.85 38.06
C GLU A 496 10.56 6.74 37.31
N MET A 497 11.68 6.17 36.90
CA MET A 497 12.67 6.77 36.04
C MET A 497 12.93 5.82 34.89
N GLY A 498 12.99 6.33 33.67
CA GLY A 498 13.32 5.57 32.48
C GLY A 498 14.28 6.33 31.57
N ALA A 499 15.21 5.61 31.00
CA ALA A 499 16.11 6.13 29.97
C ALA A 499 16.25 5.13 28.85
N GLU A 500 16.21 5.61 27.64
CA GLU A 500 16.40 4.82 26.42
C GLU A 500 17.31 5.60 25.47
N VAL A 501 18.31 4.93 24.92
CA VAL A 501 19.22 5.48 23.91
C VAL A 501 19.32 4.50 22.77
N TYR A 502 19.12 4.98 21.56
CA TYR A 502 19.30 4.21 20.33
C TYR A 502 20.38 4.86 19.47
N LEU A 503 21.36 4.06 19.06
CA LEU A 503 22.47 4.45 18.21
C LEU A 503 22.51 3.54 16.98
N PRO A 504 22.10 4.02 15.80
CA PRO A 504 22.21 3.25 14.56
C PRO A 504 23.68 3.23 14.09
N ALA A 505 24.04 2.17 13.38
CA ALA A 505 25.33 2.00 12.73
C ALA A 505 25.13 1.62 11.27
N HIS A 506 25.78 2.34 10.36
CA HIS A 506 25.75 2.07 8.91
C HIS A 506 27.17 2.02 8.39
N LEU A 507 27.52 1.00 7.62
CA LEU A 507 28.80 0.90 6.94
C LEU A 507 28.57 0.51 5.48
N GLY A 508 28.63 1.50 4.59
CA GLY A 508 28.26 1.30 3.17
C GLY A 508 26.80 0.90 2.99
N ASN A 509 26.49 0.28 1.86
CA ASN A 509 25.11 -0.13 1.49
C ASN A 509 24.74 -1.54 1.96
N TYR A 510 25.68 -2.27 2.59
CA TYR A 510 25.51 -3.70 2.90
C TYR A 510 25.48 -4.01 4.38
N PHE A 511 25.92 -3.08 5.23
CA PHE A 511 25.94 -3.28 6.66
C PHE A 511 25.01 -2.27 7.33
N PHE A 512 24.03 -2.79 8.02
CA PHE A 512 23.14 -2.02 8.88
C PHE A 512 23.14 -2.64 10.26
N GLY A 513 23.08 -1.83 11.28
CA GLY A 513 23.03 -2.31 12.63
C GLY A 513 22.63 -1.22 13.61
N GLY A 514 22.56 -1.54 14.87
CA GLY A 514 22.28 -0.58 15.90
C GLY A 514 22.48 -1.14 17.30
N VAL A 515 22.63 -0.23 18.25
CA VAL A 515 22.67 -0.55 19.66
C VAL A 515 21.58 0.26 20.35
N ARG A 516 20.72 -0.43 21.09
CA ARG A 516 19.69 0.15 21.94
C ARG A 516 19.98 -0.18 23.39
N THR A 517 20.03 0.85 24.23
CA THR A 517 20.12 0.68 25.68
C THR A 517 18.86 1.19 26.34
N ILE A 518 18.34 0.43 27.29
CA ILE A 518 17.15 0.80 28.04
C ILE A 518 17.41 0.59 29.55
N GLY A 519 16.99 1.53 30.38
CA GLY A 519 17.06 1.40 31.82
C GLY A 519 15.78 1.91 32.45
N THR A 520 15.24 1.21 33.45
CA THR A 520 14.12 1.66 34.26
C THR A 520 14.37 1.42 35.73
N VAL A 521 13.91 2.36 36.56
CA VAL A 521 13.91 2.26 38.01
C VAL A 521 12.51 2.57 38.49
N GLN A 522 11.91 1.66 39.23
CA GLN A 522 10.59 1.81 39.82
C GLN A 522 10.68 1.63 41.33
N LYS A 523 10.16 2.59 42.08
CA LYS A 523 10.07 2.54 43.55
C LYS A 523 8.60 2.57 43.94
N PHE A 524 8.20 1.61 44.73
CA PHE A 524 6.82 1.43 45.20
C PHE A 524 6.64 2.01 46.59
N ALA A 525 5.42 2.38 46.95
CA ALA A 525 5.11 2.88 48.31
C ALA A 525 5.33 1.83 49.38
N THR A 526 5.28 0.54 49.03
CA THR A 526 5.63 -0.60 49.91
C THR A 526 7.12 -0.71 50.26
N GLY A 527 7.96 0.13 49.64
CA GLY A 527 9.42 0.05 49.79
C GLY A 527 10.09 -0.86 48.77
N LEU A 528 9.30 -1.63 48.00
CA LEU A 528 9.82 -2.45 46.89
C LEU A 528 10.46 -1.55 45.83
N GLN A 529 11.58 -1.98 45.28
CA GLN A 529 12.30 -1.31 44.21
C GLN A 529 12.59 -2.30 43.12
N ASN A 530 12.27 -1.95 41.88
CA ASN A 530 12.58 -2.70 40.68
C ASN A 530 13.57 -1.88 39.85
N TYR A 531 14.63 -2.53 39.44
CA TYR A 531 15.57 -2.01 38.46
C TYR A 531 15.58 -2.92 37.25
N SER A 532 15.52 -2.36 36.09
CA SER A 532 15.78 -3.12 34.89
C SER A 532 16.72 -2.33 33.98
N TYR A 533 17.67 -3.01 33.38
CA TYR A 533 18.49 -2.44 32.32
C TYR A 533 18.75 -3.49 31.24
N GLY A 534 18.94 -3.02 30.04
CA GLY A 534 19.20 -3.89 28.91
C GLY A 534 19.97 -3.20 27.80
N ILE A 535 20.65 -4.01 27.04
CA ILE A 535 21.36 -3.62 25.83
C ILE A 535 20.98 -4.59 24.72
N ASP A 536 20.49 -4.08 23.63
CA ASP A 536 20.22 -4.83 22.41
C ASP A 536 21.18 -4.36 21.33
N ALA A 537 21.84 -5.28 20.67
CA ALA A 537 22.67 -5.02 19.49
C ALA A 537 22.18 -5.90 18.34
N ASN A 538 22.13 -5.35 17.16
CA ASN A 538 21.78 -6.09 15.98
C ASN A 538 22.71 -5.77 14.81
N ILE A 539 22.89 -6.76 13.94
CA ILE A 539 23.70 -6.67 12.73
C ILE A 539 22.88 -7.27 11.59
N SER A 540 22.90 -6.59 10.47
CA SER A 540 22.13 -6.89 9.28
C SER A 540 23.05 -6.83 8.06
N LEU A 541 23.14 -7.95 7.34
CA LEU A 541 23.86 -8.13 6.06
C LEU A 541 22.89 -8.67 5.01
N PRO A 542 23.20 -8.61 3.72
CA PRO A 542 22.37 -9.23 2.71
C PRO A 542 22.11 -10.71 3.02
N SER A 543 21.00 -11.23 3.22
CA SER A 543 20.66 -12.61 3.61
C SER A 543 20.95 -13.03 5.04
N PHE A 544 21.55 -12.19 5.86
CA PHE A 544 21.95 -12.57 7.23
C PHE A 544 21.55 -11.51 8.25
N TYR A 545 20.96 -11.93 9.35
CA TYR A 545 20.64 -11.07 10.48
C TYR A 545 21.01 -11.77 11.79
N ALA A 546 21.68 -11.03 12.67
CA ALA A 546 21.97 -11.49 14.02
C ALA A 546 21.59 -10.44 15.05
N PHE A 547 21.12 -10.88 16.18
CA PHE A 547 20.88 -10.02 17.33
C PHE A 547 21.40 -10.63 18.61
N LEU A 548 21.80 -9.73 19.52
CA LEU A 548 22.21 -10.06 20.88
C LEU A 548 21.52 -9.07 21.82
N GLY A 549 20.73 -9.57 22.75
CA GLY A 549 20.09 -8.78 23.79
C GLY A 549 20.55 -9.24 25.16
N TYR A 550 20.86 -8.29 26.01
CA TYR A 550 21.11 -8.53 27.45
C TYR A 550 20.03 -7.80 28.23
N ARG A 551 19.41 -8.46 29.17
CA ARG A 551 18.48 -7.88 30.16
C ARG A 551 18.90 -8.29 31.57
N ASN A 552 18.86 -7.34 32.49
CA ASN A 552 19.03 -7.59 33.92
C ASN A 552 17.84 -6.97 34.65
N TYR A 553 17.30 -7.73 35.55
CA TYR A 553 16.22 -7.33 36.45
C TYR A 553 16.71 -7.50 37.88
N ALA A 554 16.50 -6.51 38.72
CA ALA A 554 16.79 -6.59 40.13
C ALA A 554 15.60 -6.06 40.93
N THR A 555 15.16 -6.82 41.90
CA THR A 555 14.00 -6.46 42.72
C THR A 555 14.33 -6.69 44.21
N GLY A 556 13.87 -5.81 45.09
CA GLY A 556 14.06 -5.95 46.51
C GLY A 556 13.58 -4.74 47.30
N PHE A 557 13.57 -4.85 48.62
CA PHE A 557 13.13 -3.81 49.54
C PHE A 557 14.24 -2.84 49.94
N SER A 558 15.48 -3.12 49.62
CA SER A 558 16.62 -2.23 49.86
C SER A 558 17.71 -2.49 48.83
N ALA A 559 18.54 -1.50 48.55
CA ALA A 559 19.64 -1.64 47.59
C ALA A 559 20.68 -2.72 47.99
N SER A 560 20.70 -3.11 49.26
CA SER A 560 21.61 -4.14 49.78
C SER A 560 21.03 -5.57 49.71
N ARG A 561 19.74 -5.72 49.38
CA ARG A 561 19.04 -7.01 49.29
C ARG A 561 18.22 -7.11 48.01
N LEU A 562 18.90 -7.01 46.91
CA LEU A 562 18.27 -7.18 45.56
C LEU A 562 18.42 -8.63 45.12
N VAL A 563 17.31 -9.19 44.66
CA VAL A 563 17.32 -10.44 43.91
C VAL A 563 17.49 -10.08 42.47
N THR A 564 18.56 -10.54 41.87
CA THR A 564 18.89 -10.26 40.48
C THR A 564 18.52 -11.44 39.58
N SER A 565 18.10 -11.15 38.37
CA SER A 565 17.89 -12.12 37.33
C SER A 565 18.36 -11.55 35.99
N SER A 566 19.27 -12.26 35.35
CA SER A 566 19.85 -11.85 34.08
C SER A 566 19.41 -12.81 32.95
N ALA A 567 19.23 -12.26 31.79
CA ALA A 567 18.96 -13.02 30.59
C ALA A 567 19.71 -12.46 29.38
N VAL A 568 20.27 -13.35 28.59
CA VAL A 568 20.86 -13.04 27.29
C VAL A 568 20.03 -13.72 26.23
N SER A 569 19.43 -12.96 25.35
CA SER A 569 18.76 -13.46 24.13
C SER A 569 19.70 -13.30 22.95
N MET A 570 19.81 -14.33 22.12
CA MET A 570 20.59 -14.29 20.91
C MET A 570 19.84 -15.00 19.77
N GLY A 571 20.00 -14.50 18.57
CA GLY A 571 19.37 -15.10 17.43
C GLY A 571 20.13 -14.83 16.14
N LEU A 572 19.93 -15.72 15.22
CA LEU A 572 20.54 -15.73 13.91
C LEU A 572 19.49 -16.14 12.90
N ILE A 573 19.35 -15.37 11.85
CA ILE A 573 18.41 -15.63 10.77
C ILE A 573 19.18 -15.59 9.46
N TYR A 574 18.98 -16.60 8.64
CA TYR A 574 19.59 -16.70 7.33
C TYR A 574 18.50 -16.95 6.28
N THR A 575 18.53 -16.17 5.20
CA THR A 575 17.64 -16.35 4.05
C THR A 575 18.43 -16.97 2.92
N VAL A 576 18.02 -18.16 2.49
CA VAL A 576 18.69 -18.90 1.43
C VAL A 576 18.48 -18.21 0.10
N ALA A 577 19.57 -17.85 -0.57
CA ALA A 577 19.59 -17.30 -1.93
C ALA A 577 20.12 -18.36 -2.90
N ALA A 578 19.28 -19.34 -3.23
CA ALA A 578 19.66 -20.46 -4.10
C ALA A 578 19.39 -20.16 -5.57
N ARG A 579 20.27 -20.63 -6.45
CA ARG A 579 20.16 -20.51 -7.91
C ARG A 579 20.25 -21.89 -8.57
N GLY A 580 19.89 -21.99 -9.84
CA GLY A 580 19.97 -23.22 -10.61
C GLY A 580 19.03 -24.34 -10.16
N SER A 581 19.51 -25.56 -10.06
CA SER A 581 18.71 -26.73 -9.65
C SER A 581 18.18 -26.66 -8.21
N LEU A 582 18.78 -25.85 -7.36
CA LEU A 582 18.37 -25.63 -5.96
C LEU A 582 17.44 -24.41 -5.78
N SER A 583 16.97 -23.81 -6.87
CA SER A 583 16.06 -22.65 -6.82
C SER A 583 14.80 -22.88 -5.98
N ILE A 584 14.40 -24.14 -5.80
CA ILE A 584 13.30 -24.50 -4.90
C ILE A 584 13.55 -24.07 -3.43
N LEU A 585 14.82 -23.94 -3.03
CA LEU A 585 15.19 -23.49 -1.68
C LEU A 585 15.32 -21.97 -1.58
N ASN A 586 15.23 -21.25 -2.70
CA ASN A 586 15.34 -19.80 -2.70
C ASN A 586 14.23 -19.18 -1.85
N GLY A 587 14.60 -18.23 -0.97
CA GLY A 587 13.69 -17.61 -0.02
C GLY A 587 13.35 -18.50 1.20
N LEU A 588 13.99 -19.65 1.39
CA LEU A 588 13.88 -20.42 2.61
C LEU A 588 14.54 -19.64 3.75
N LEU A 589 13.83 -19.46 4.84
CA LEU A 589 14.31 -18.77 6.02
C LEU A 589 14.66 -19.79 7.11
N LEU A 590 15.88 -19.72 7.59
CA LEU A 590 16.39 -20.49 8.71
C LEU A 590 16.61 -19.56 9.89
N ALA A 591 15.98 -19.84 11.02
CA ALA A 591 16.14 -19.05 12.24
C ALA A 591 16.60 -19.94 13.41
N VAL A 592 17.61 -19.49 14.13
CA VAL A 592 18.09 -20.14 15.35
C VAL A 592 18.10 -19.10 16.45
N ASN A 593 17.37 -19.37 17.54
CA ASN A 593 17.28 -18.47 18.69
C ASN A 593 17.61 -19.25 19.97
N SER A 594 18.20 -18.57 20.94
CA SER A 594 18.51 -19.15 22.23
C SER A 594 18.49 -18.08 23.33
N ASN A 595 18.02 -18.48 24.50
CA ASN A 595 18.11 -17.67 25.71
C ASN A 595 19.09 -18.30 26.68
N TYR A 596 20.07 -17.52 27.12
CA TYR A 596 21.06 -17.90 28.10
C TYR A 596 20.81 -17.18 29.44
N ASN A 597 20.84 -17.88 30.49
CA ASN A 597 20.76 -17.33 31.86
C ASN A 597 22.17 -17.24 32.46
N PRO A 598 22.73 -16.03 32.57
CA PRO A 598 24.05 -15.83 33.15
C PRO A 598 24.13 -16.23 34.63
N ASP A 599 23.06 -16.03 35.41
CA ASP A 599 23.05 -16.26 36.85
C ASP A 599 23.16 -17.76 37.16
N ARG A 600 22.66 -18.60 36.26
CA ARG A 600 22.72 -20.07 36.36
C ARG A 600 23.77 -20.69 35.45
N SER A 601 24.42 -19.89 34.61
CA SER A 601 25.42 -20.34 33.63
C SER A 601 24.85 -21.41 32.67
N LEU A 602 23.53 -21.34 32.34
CA LEU A 602 22.83 -22.33 31.56
C LEU A 602 22.06 -21.69 30.43
N PHE A 603 21.96 -22.38 29.29
CA PHE A 603 20.99 -22.06 28.25
C PHE A 603 19.60 -22.52 28.69
N ASN A 604 18.62 -21.64 28.64
CA ASN A 604 17.24 -21.95 28.96
C ASN A 604 16.58 -22.75 27.83
N ASP A 605 16.81 -22.36 26.62
CA ASP A 605 16.20 -22.95 25.43
C ASP A 605 17.09 -22.80 24.18
N LEU A 606 16.80 -23.62 23.21
CA LEU A 606 17.28 -23.55 21.86
C LEU A 606 16.11 -23.75 20.90
N SER A 607 15.86 -22.78 20.04
CA SER A 607 14.80 -22.83 19.05
C SER A 607 15.39 -22.80 17.65
N VAL A 608 14.92 -23.70 16.82
CA VAL A 608 15.25 -23.77 15.38
C VAL A 608 13.94 -23.70 14.60
N GLN A 609 13.90 -22.84 13.61
CA GLN A 609 12.71 -22.61 12.81
C GLN A 609 13.09 -22.54 11.34
N ILE A 610 12.26 -23.15 10.54
CA ILE A 610 12.35 -23.12 9.07
C ILE A 610 11.03 -22.60 8.55
N SER A 611 11.06 -21.61 7.66
CA SER A 611 9.85 -21.13 7.02
C SER A 611 10.09 -20.86 5.54
N LYS A 612 9.05 -21.05 4.74
CA LYS A 612 9.07 -20.74 3.33
C LYS A 612 7.68 -20.39 2.83
N ASN A 613 7.64 -19.40 1.95
CA ASN A 613 6.45 -19.10 1.19
C ASN A 613 6.34 -20.11 0.04
N PHE A 614 5.17 -20.66 -0.16
CA PHE A 614 4.84 -21.53 -1.26
C PHE A 614 3.56 -21.02 -1.92
N LEU A 615 3.51 -21.03 -3.23
CA LEU A 615 2.48 -20.36 -4.00
C LEU A 615 2.46 -18.83 -3.69
N GLN A 616 1.58 -18.10 -4.32
CA GLN A 616 1.45 -16.65 -4.07
C GLN A 616 0.68 -16.30 -2.79
N PHE A 617 -0.01 -17.30 -2.22
CA PHE A 617 -0.96 -17.12 -1.11
C PHE A 617 -0.72 -18.12 0.05
N GLY A 618 0.39 -18.84 0.07
CA GLY A 618 0.65 -19.84 1.10
C GLY A 618 2.00 -19.66 1.79
N ARG A 619 2.03 -19.91 3.11
CA ARG A 619 3.24 -19.99 3.91
C ARG A 619 3.22 -21.23 4.78
N PHE A 620 4.36 -21.85 4.83
CA PHE A 620 4.64 -22.96 5.71
C PHE A 620 5.74 -22.58 6.70
N GLN A 621 5.59 -23.01 7.95
CA GLN A 621 6.58 -22.80 8.98
C GLN A 621 6.62 -24.03 9.90
N ILE A 622 7.81 -24.53 10.16
CA ILE A 622 8.06 -25.60 11.12
C ILE A 622 9.13 -25.16 12.09
N GLY A 623 8.98 -25.50 13.35
CA GLY A 623 9.98 -25.19 14.36
C GLY A 623 10.04 -26.23 15.48
N MET A 624 11.18 -26.24 16.12
CA MET A 624 11.44 -27.05 17.30
C MET A 624 12.09 -26.15 18.36
N THR A 625 11.59 -26.24 19.56
CA THR A 625 12.21 -25.57 20.73
C THR A 625 12.52 -26.61 21.77
N LYS A 626 13.77 -26.73 22.11
CA LYS A 626 14.24 -27.53 23.24
C LYS A 626 14.40 -26.63 24.47
N ASN A 627 13.57 -26.84 25.46
CA ASN A 627 13.79 -26.24 26.79
C ASN A 627 14.82 -27.08 27.55
N LEU A 628 15.98 -26.53 27.78
CA LEU A 628 17.10 -27.21 28.41
C LEU A 628 16.97 -27.28 29.93
N MET A 629 16.16 -26.41 30.54
CA MET A 629 15.90 -26.42 31.98
C MET A 629 14.94 -27.55 32.39
N THR A 630 13.85 -27.71 31.64
CA THR A 630 12.83 -28.75 31.93
C THR A 630 13.07 -30.03 31.11
N ASN A 631 14.09 -30.02 30.27
CA ASN A 631 14.40 -31.08 29.32
C ASN A 631 13.22 -31.43 28.38
N SER A 632 12.25 -30.52 28.21
CA SER A 632 11.11 -30.69 27.33
C SER A 632 11.41 -30.21 25.92
N THR A 633 10.80 -30.88 24.94
CA THR A 633 10.86 -30.44 23.55
C THR A 633 9.48 -30.07 23.08
N SER A 634 9.35 -28.94 22.41
CA SER A 634 8.13 -28.54 21.73
C SER A 634 8.38 -28.44 20.23
N TYR A 635 7.38 -28.83 19.48
CA TYR A 635 7.34 -28.71 18.04
C TYR A 635 6.16 -27.84 17.64
N PHE A 636 6.32 -27.02 16.62
CA PHE A 636 5.18 -26.34 16.02
C PHE A 636 5.22 -26.46 14.50
N LEU A 637 4.04 -26.46 13.93
CA LEU A 637 3.80 -26.50 12.51
C LEU A 637 2.70 -25.48 12.21
N GLN A 638 2.95 -24.59 11.29
CA GLN A 638 2.00 -23.55 10.92
C GLN A 638 1.83 -23.51 9.40
N PHE A 639 0.58 -23.41 9.00
CA PHE A 639 0.18 -23.09 7.63
C PHE A 639 -0.65 -21.83 7.63
N ILE A 640 -0.36 -20.92 6.75
CA ILE A 640 -1.13 -19.72 6.51
C ILE A 640 -1.52 -19.71 5.04
N PHE A 641 -2.81 -19.54 4.77
CA PHE A 641 -3.34 -19.29 3.44
C PHE A 641 -4.03 -17.92 3.44
N ASP A 642 -3.57 -17.04 2.61
CA ASP A 642 -4.05 -15.67 2.48
C ASP A 642 -4.65 -15.43 1.09
N PHE A 643 -5.92 -15.78 0.96
CA PHE A 643 -6.68 -15.53 -0.25
C PHE A 643 -7.17 -14.07 -0.27
N PRO A 644 -7.44 -13.48 -1.43
CA PRO A 644 -7.93 -12.10 -1.51
C PRO A 644 -9.23 -11.86 -0.72
N PHE A 645 -10.03 -12.90 -0.51
CA PHE A 645 -11.35 -12.84 0.13
C PHE A 645 -11.37 -13.35 1.58
N THR A 646 -10.36 -14.08 2.04
CA THR A 646 -10.28 -14.62 3.41
C THR A 646 -8.87 -15.09 3.72
N ARG A 647 -8.55 -15.17 5.01
CA ARG A 647 -7.32 -15.77 5.50
C ARG A 647 -7.64 -16.96 6.39
N SER A 648 -6.90 -18.05 6.19
CA SER A 648 -6.91 -19.21 7.07
C SER A 648 -5.53 -19.44 7.66
N THR A 649 -5.48 -19.68 8.97
CA THR A 649 -4.25 -20.00 9.70
C THR A 649 -4.46 -21.25 10.52
N THR A 650 -3.66 -22.27 10.30
CA THR A 650 -3.66 -23.49 11.07
C THR A 650 -2.33 -23.62 11.81
N ILE A 651 -2.36 -23.73 13.12
CA ILE A 651 -1.21 -23.91 13.98
C ILE A 651 -1.37 -25.23 14.72
N TYR A 652 -0.40 -26.10 14.59
CA TYR A 652 -0.26 -27.29 15.42
C TYR A 652 0.93 -27.14 16.32
N GLN A 653 0.77 -27.38 17.61
CA GLN A 653 1.85 -27.33 18.59
C GLN A 653 1.82 -28.56 19.48
N SER A 654 2.99 -29.07 19.77
CA SER A 654 3.18 -30.20 20.71
C SER A 654 4.22 -29.80 21.76
N VAL A 655 3.92 -30.01 23.01
CA VAL A 655 4.80 -29.77 24.14
C VAL A 655 4.82 -31.03 25.02
N GLY A 656 5.90 -31.81 24.95
CA GLY A 656 5.99 -33.10 25.60
C GLY A 656 4.90 -34.08 25.09
N ALA A 657 4.06 -34.57 25.99
CA ALA A 657 2.96 -35.47 25.67
C ALA A 657 1.64 -34.78 25.28
N HIS A 658 1.61 -33.44 25.34
CA HIS A 658 0.41 -32.67 25.05
C HIS A 658 0.51 -32.04 23.68
N SER A 659 -0.58 -32.13 22.92
CA SER A 659 -0.68 -31.44 21.62
C SER A 659 -1.97 -30.63 21.56
N PHE A 660 -1.89 -29.52 20.84
CA PHE A 660 -3.05 -28.69 20.54
C PHE A 660 -2.93 -28.12 19.15
N SER A 661 -4.06 -27.84 18.56
CA SER A 661 -4.15 -27.12 17.30
C SER A 661 -5.09 -25.94 17.43
N THR A 662 -4.78 -24.90 16.67
CA THR A 662 -5.63 -23.71 16.52
C THR A 662 -5.85 -23.49 15.05
N GLU A 663 -7.09 -23.35 14.66
CA GLU A 663 -7.48 -22.95 13.32
C GLU A 663 -8.21 -21.62 13.40
N ILE A 664 -7.80 -20.65 12.59
CA ILE A 664 -8.36 -19.31 12.55
C ILE A 664 -8.76 -19.00 11.12
N ILE A 665 -9.99 -18.58 10.92
CA ILE A 665 -10.52 -18.10 9.65
C ILE A 665 -11.01 -16.68 9.87
N GLN A 666 -10.51 -15.74 9.08
CA GLN A 666 -10.85 -14.32 9.21
C GLN A 666 -10.99 -13.63 7.86
N GLY A 667 -11.78 -12.59 7.84
CA GLY A 667 -12.00 -11.78 6.64
C GLY A 667 -13.06 -10.73 6.88
N SER A 668 -13.42 -10.04 5.80
CA SER A 668 -14.42 -8.99 5.79
C SER A 668 -15.37 -9.15 4.63
N VAL A 669 -16.59 -8.71 4.83
CA VAL A 669 -17.65 -8.65 3.82
C VAL A 669 -18.27 -7.27 3.84
N ALA A 670 -18.30 -6.59 2.71
CA ALA A 670 -19.03 -5.35 2.54
C ALA A 670 -20.18 -5.53 1.55
N PHE A 671 -21.29 -4.90 1.84
CA PHE A 671 -22.44 -4.87 0.95
C PHE A 671 -22.49 -3.55 0.19
N ASP A 672 -22.39 -3.63 -1.13
CA ASP A 672 -22.62 -2.51 -2.02
C ASP A 672 -24.12 -2.40 -2.31
N SER A 673 -24.77 -1.45 -1.66
CA SER A 673 -26.22 -1.27 -1.76
C SER A 673 -26.67 -0.81 -3.14
N HIS A 674 -25.82 -0.11 -3.89
CA HIS A 674 -26.13 0.42 -5.24
C HIS A 674 -26.04 -0.68 -6.30
N TYR A 675 -24.94 -1.44 -6.31
CA TYR A 675 -24.73 -2.52 -7.30
C TYR A 675 -25.24 -3.88 -6.80
N LYS A 676 -25.80 -3.96 -5.59
CA LYS A 676 -26.33 -5.17 -4.96
C LYS A 676 -25.35 -6.33 -4.99
N SER A 677 -24.08 -6.03 -4.73
CA SER A 677 -22.97 -7.00 -4.69
C SER A 677 -22.36 -7.10 -3.30
N PHE A 678 -21.73 -8.25 -3.03
CA PHE A 678 -20.92 -8.46 -1.85
C PHE A 678 -19.46 -8.42 -2.26
N GLU A 679 -18.69 -7.62 -1.55
CA GLU A 679 -17.25 -7.51 -1.70
C GLU A 679 -16.57 -8.19 -0.51
N PHE A 680 -15.61 -9.07 -0.78
CA PHE A 680 -14.89 -9.82 0.23
C PHE A 680 -13.46 -9.36 0.33
N SER A 681 -12.91 -9.36 1.53
CA SER A 681 -11.51 -8.99 1.77
C SER A 681 -10.93 -9.86 2.88
N ASN A 682 -9.64 -10.13 2.79
CA ASN A 682 -8.85 -10.73 3.87
C ASN A 682 -8.38 -9.70 4.92
N ARG A 683 -8.70 -8.42 4.73
CA ARG A 683 -8.36 -7.30 5.64
C ARG A 683 -9.63 -6.80 6.32
N GLU A 684 -9.50 -6.29 7.53
CA GLU A 684 -10.57 -5.62 8.25
C GLU A 684 -11.06 -4.39 7.49
N TRP A 685 -12.37 -4.18 7.50
CA TRP A 685 -13.00 -3.10 6.75
C TRP A 685 -13.87 -2.18 7.62
N VAL A 686 -14.35 -2.66 8.76
CA VAL A 686 -15.16 -1.84 9.67
C VAL A 686 -14.39 -0.59 10.11
N GLY A 687 -15.02 0.57 10.00
CA GLY A 687 -14.40 1.88 10.27
C GLY A 687 -13.73 2.51 9.06
N HIS A 688 -13.64 1.80 7.93
CA HIS A 688 -13.14 2.32 6.66
C HIS A 688 -14.29 2.63 5.70
N SER A 689 -13.93 3.23 4.60
CA SER A 689 -14.82 3.56 3.49
C SER A 689 -14.36 2.86 2.22
N GLY A 690 -15.21 2.89 1.21
CA GLY A 690 -14.85 2.49 -0.13
C GLY A 690 -15.56 3.34 -1.18
N ALA A 691 -15.22 3.12 -2.44
CA ALA A 691 -15.90 3.70 -3.59
C ALA A 691 -16.06 2.66 -4.69
N SER A 692 -17.19 2.70 -5.36
CA SER A 692 -17.51 1.88 -6.53
C SER A 692 -17.69 2.81 -7.71
N VAL A 693 -16.78 2.79 -8.67
CA VAL A 693 -16.75 3.71 -9.81
C VAL A 693 -17.13 2.95 -11.08
N ARG A 694 -18.20 3.38 -11.73
CA ARG A 694 -18.65 2.89 -13.02
C ARG A 694 -18.43 3.94 -14.09
N LEU A 695 -17.73 3.56 -15.15
CA LEU A 695 -17.63 4.36 -16.35
C LEU A 695 -18.71 3.90 -17.32
N PHE A 696 -19.49 4.81 -17.88
CA PHE A 696 -20.58 4.46 -18.80
C PHE A 696 -20.73 5.48 -19.94
N VAL A 697 -21.28 5.05 -21.06
CA VAL A 697 -21.57 5.91 -22.20
C VAL A 697 -22.96 6.47 -22.05
N ASP A 698 -23.05 7.77 -21.77
CA ASP A 698 -24.30 8.51 -21.66
C ASP A 698 -24.81 8.89 -23.06
N TYR A 699 -25.78 8.12 -23.57
CA TYR A 699 -26.32 8.36 -24.88
C TYR A 699 -27.44 9.43 -24.96
N ASN A 700 -28.00 9.80 -23.81
CA ASN A 700 -29.09 10.77 -23.74
C ASN A 700 -28.67 12.12 -23.14
N GLY A 701 -27.46 12.21 -22.61
CA GLY A 701 -26.90 13.45 -22.06
C GLY A 701 -27.43 13.85 -20.70
N ASN A 702 -28.07 12.92 -19.97
CA ASN A 702 -28.67 13.22 -18.67
C ASN A 702 -27.70 13.08 -17.48
N ARG A 703 -26.47 12.62 -17.70
CA ARG A 703 -25.39 12.38 -16.74
C ARG A 703 -25.73 11.34 -15.67
N ARG A 704 -26.70 10.48 -15.93
CA ARG A 704 -27.10 9.38 -15.04
C ARG A 704 -27.12 8.09 -15.85
N TYR A 705 -26.65 7.03 -15.21
CA TYR A 705 -26.71 5.73 -15.86
C TYR A 705 -28.16 5.24 -15.99
N ASP A 706 -28.57 4.98 -17.21
CA ASP A 706 -29.86 4.38 -17.53
C ASP A 706 -29.70 2.92 -17.96
N PRO A 707 -30.68 2.06 -17.64
CA PRO A 707 -30.67 0.68 -18.11
C PRO A 707 -30.64 0.62 -19.67
N GLY A 708 -29.59 0.01 -20.21
CA GLY A 708 -29.35 -0.10 -21.64
C GLY A 708 -28.16 0.74 -22.14
N GLU A 709 -27.62 1.61 -21.31
CA GLU A 709 -26.38 2.30 -21.62
C GLU A 709 -25.17 1.39 -21.45
N GLU A 710 -24.12 1.64 -22.21
CA GLU A 710 -22.96 0.78 -22.26
C GLU A 710 -21.99 1.08 -21.11
N VAL A 711 -21.68 0.06 -20.29
CA VAL A 711 -20.62 0.15 -19.28
C VAL A 711 -19.27 -0.03 -19.94
N ILE A 712 -18.39 0.92 -19.76
CA ILE A 712 -17.03 0.89 -20.32
C ILE A 712 -16.19 -0.12 -19.53
N ARG A 713 -15.99 -1.29 -20.11
CA ARG A 713 -15.20 -2.37 -19.50
C ARG A 713 -13.69 -2.21 -19.70
N GLY A 714 -13.27 -1.33 -20.58
CA GLY A 714 -11.89 -0.91 -20.81
C GLY A 714 -11.55 0.35 -20.02
N GLY A 715 -10.29 0.78 -20.05
CA GLY A 715 -9.85 2.01 -19.40
C GLY A 715 -9.25 1.82 -18.03
N SER A 716 -8.59 2.86 -17.55
CA SER A 716 -8.00 2.94 -16.22
C SER A 716 -8.39 4.26 -15.56
N ILE A 717 -8.51 4.21 -14.24
CA ILE A 717 -8.66 5.38 -13.39
C ILE A 717 -7.52 5.44 -12.38
N ASN A 718 -7.06 6.62 -12.11
CA ASN A 718 -6.09 6.87 -11.04
C ASN A 718 -6.82 7.54 -9.88
N LEU A 719 -6.98 6.80 -8.79
CA LEU A 719 -7.52 7.32 -7.55
C LEU A 719 -6.36 7.78 -6.69
N ARG A 720 -6.15 9.09 -6.63
CA ARG A 720 -5.08 9.66 -5.82
C ARG A 720 -5.34 9.37 -4.34
N GLN A 721 -4.28 8.98 -3.62
CA GLN A 721 -4.31 8.65 -2.19
C GLN A 721 -5.04 7.34 -1.83
N ALA A 722 -5.45 6.53 -2.79
CA ALA A 722 -6.00 5.21 -2.52
C ALA A 722 -4.92 4.13 -2.57
N ILE A 723 -5.05 3.15 -1.68
CA ILE A 723 -4.06 2.07 -1.56
C ILE A 723 -4.45 0.87 -2.42
N PHE A 724 -5.76 0.63 -2.55
CA PHE A 724 -6.28 -0.52 -3.30
C PHE A 724 -7.35 -0.07 -4.29
N VAL A 725 -7.08 -0.28 -5.56
CA VAL A 725 -8.07 -0.15 -6.62
C VAL A 725 -8.08 -1.46 -7.39
N THR A 726 -9.20 -2.14 -7.34
CA THR A 726 -9.42 -3.38 -8.09
C THR A 726 -10.54 -3.16 -9.10
N ARG A 727 -10.54 -3.92 -10.17
CA ARG A 727 -11.59 -3.91 -11.18
C ARG A 727 -12.26 -5.27 -11.23
N ASP A 728 -13.56 -5.31 -11.14
CA ASP A 728 -14.31 -6.54 -11.27
C ASP A 728 -14.61 -6.91 -12.74
N GLY A 729 -15.14 -8.10 -12.98
CA GLY A 729 -15.50 -8.58 -14.31
C GLY A 729 -16.64 -7.80 -14.97
N THR A 730 -17.38 -6.98 -14.22
CA THR A 730 -18.47 -6.13 -14.75
C THR A 730 -17.96 -4.78 -15.25
N GLY A 731 -16.70 -4.43 -14.97
CA GLY A 731 -16.08 -3.17 -15.35
C GLY A 731 -16.15 -2.09 -14.26
N ILE A 732 -16.66 -2.41 -13.08
CA ILE A 732 -16.73 -1.49 -11.95
C ILE A 732 -15.39 -1.48 -11.23
N PHE A 733 -14.85 -0.30 -10.98
CA PHE A 733 -13.65 -0.13 -10.14
C PHE A 733 -14.05 -0.09 -8.68
N ARG A 734 -13.34 -0.85 -7.84
CA ARG A 734 -13.52 -0.89 -6.40
C ARG A 734 -12.30 -0.29 -5.71
N ALA A 735 -12.47 0.83 -5.04
CA ALA A 735 -11.47 1.38 -4.14
C ALA A 735 -11.87 1.05 -2.71
N MET A 736 -11.00 0.37 -2.00
CA MET A 736 -11.24 -0.13 -0.65
C MET A 736 -10.27 0.51 0.34
N GLN A 737 -10.54 0.35 1.64
CA GLN A 737 -9.67 0.85 2.72
C GLN A 737 -9.45 2.37 2.67
N LEU A 738 -10.43 3.11 2.17
CA LEU A 738 -10.42 4.57 2.18
C LEU A 738 -10.72 5.09 3.58
N LEU A 739 -10.15 6.24 3.91
CA LEU A 739 -10.48 6.93 5.15
C LEU A 739 -11.88 7.54 5.05
N PRO A 740 -12.73 7.40 6.07
CA PRO A 740 -14.02 8.07 6.10
C PRO A 740 -13.86 9.58 6.22
N TYR A 741 -14.85 10.32 5.75
CA TYR A 741 -14.90 11.78 5.79
C TYR A 741 -13.76 12.49 5.03
N THR A 742 -13.09 11.77 4.13
CA THR A 742 -11.91 12.26 3.41
C THR A 742 -12.26 12.51 1.95
N GLN A 743 -11.75 13.61 1.42
CA GLN A 743 -11.90 13.95 0.01
C GLN A 743 -10.81 13.27 -0.82
N TYR A 744 -11.23 12.48 -1.80
CA TYR A 744 -10.37 11.80 -2.76
C TYR A 744 -10.56 12.37 -4.16
N SER A 745 -9.49 12.42 -4.96
CA SER A 745 -9.54 12.85 -6.35
C SER A 745 -9.34 11.66 -7.29
N VAL A 746 -10.15 11.64 -8.34
CA VAL A 746 -10.10 10.65 -9.42
C VAL A 746 -9.63 11.34 -10.69
N ASP A 747 -8.65 10.76 -11.35
CA ASP A 747 -8.22 11.13 -12.70
C ASP A 747 -8.53 9.98 -13.66
N ILE A 748 -9.08 10.30 -14.80
CA ILE A 748 -9.43 9.35 -15.85
C ILE A 748 -8.32 9.35 -16.90
N ASP A 749 -7.76 8.18 -17.19
CA ASP A 749 -6.82 8.02 -18.29
C ASP A 749 -7.57 7.84 -19.60
N GLU A 750 -7.74 8.94 -20.34
CA GLU A 750 -8.44 8.96 -21.62
C GLU A 750 -7.79 8.03 -22.65
N ASN A 751 -6.47 7.85 -22.59
CA ASN A 751 -5.75 7.01 -23.55
C ASN A 751 -6.01 5.51 -23.33
N SER A 752 -6.50 5.15 -22.16
CA SER A 752 -6.85 3.76 -21.82
C SER A 752 -8.27 3.37 -22.22
N ILE A 753 -9.08 4.34 -22.70
CA ILE A 753 -10.48 4.08 -23.11
C ILE A 753 -10.49 3.36 -24.46
N PRO A 754 -11.25 2.24 -24.60
CA PRO A 754 -11.22 1.41 -25.79
C PRO A 754 -11.67 2.12 -27.07
N ASN A 755 -12.64 3.00 -26.98
CA ASN A 755 -13.13 3.78 -28.10
C ASN A 755 -12.65 5.23 -27.99
N PRO A 756 -11.83 5.74 -28.89
CA PRO A 756 -11.29 7.11 -28.85
C PRO A 756 -12.35 8.20 -29.01
N LEU A 757 -13.56 7.85 -29.42
CA LEU A 757 -14.69 8.78 -29.47
C LEU A 757 -15.40 8.95 -28.13
N TRP A 758 -15.15 8.09 -27.16
CA TRP A 758 -15.72 8.23 -25.83
C TRP A 758 -14.86 9.15 -24.97
N ILE A 759 -15.38 10.29 -24.64
CA ILE A 759 -14.69 11.30 -23.83
C ILE A 759 -15.42 11.49 -22.49
N PRO A 760 -14.71 11.57 -21.37
CA PRO A 760 -15.35 11.79 -20.07
C PRO A 760 -15.92 13.22 -19.99
N ASP A 761 -17.05 13.37 -19.30
CA ASP A 761 -17.62 14.70 -19.01
C ASP A 761 -16.62 15.54 -18.18
N GLN A 762 -15.95 14.90 -17.24
CA GLN A 762 -14.88 15.49 -16.43
C GLN A 762 -13.66 14.56 -16.42
N LYS A 763 -12.50 15.09 -16.78
CA LYS A 763 -11.24 14.32 -16.75
C LYS A 763 -10.74 14.05 -15.34
N SER A 764 -11.10 14.92 -14.41
CA SER A 764 -10.69 14.85 -13.02
C SER A 764 -11.81 15.41 -12.14
N PHE A 765 -12.13 14.69 -11.08
CA PHE A 765 -13.16 15.09 -10.11
C PHE A 765 -12.78 14.58 -8.72
N SER A 766 -13.48 15.06 -7.69
CA SER A 766 -13.31 14.56 -6.32
C SER A 766 -14.65 14.16 -5.68
N PHE A 767 -14.53 13.30 -4.67
CA PHE A 767 -15.65 12.83 -3.86
C PHE A 767 -15.24 12.74 -2.38
N ILE A 768 -16.23 12.84 -1.50
CA ILE A 768 -16.04 12.65 -0.06
C ILE A 768 -16.61 11.29 0.33
N THR A 769 -15.82 10.53 1.08
CA THR A 769 -16.17 9.19 1.54
C THR A 769 -17.11 9.20 2.73
N ASP A 770 -18.03 8.23 2.76
CA ASP A 770 -18.92 7.95 3.86
C ASP A 770 -18.43 6.71 4.65
N PRO A 771 -18.56 6.66 6.00
CA PRO A 771 -18.04 5.56 6.80
C PRO A 771 -18.78 4.25 6.56
N ASN A 772 -18.07 3.13 6.57
CA ASN A 772 -18.62 1.78 6.45
C ASN A 772 -19.49 1.53 5.20
N THR A 773 -19.25 2.31 4.14
CA THR A 773 -20.02 2.23 2.90
C THR A 773 -19.12 2.21 1.69
N LEU A 774 -19.65 1.67 0.59
CA LEU A 774 -19.09 1.82 -0.75
C LEU A 774 -19.86 2.94 -1.46
N LYS A 775 -19.21 4.09 -1.67
CA LYS A 775 -19.83 5.23 -2.35
C LYS A 775 -19.98 4.94 -3.84
N PRO A 776 -21.20 4.93 -4.40
CA PRO A 776 -21.38 4.74 -5.83
C PRO A 776 -21.01 6.04 -6.58
N ILE A 777 -20.26 5.90 -7.65
CA ILE A 777 -19.81 6.99 -8.50
C ILE A 777 -20.02 6.58 -9.96
N ASP A 778 -20.96 7.23 -10.63
CA ASP A 778 -21.25 7.00 -12.04
C ASP A 778 -20.63 8.11 -12.88
N VAL A 779 -19.66 7.76 -13.72
CA VAL A 779 -18.90 8.70 -14.54
C VAL A 779 -19.41 8.66 -15.96
N PRO A 780 -20.10 9.69 -16.44
CA PRO A 780 -20.63 9.74 -17.80
C PRO A 780 -19.52 10.04 -18.82
N PHE A 781 -19.57 9.33 -19.92
CA PHE A 781 -18.79 9.58 -21.12
C PHE A 781 -19.73 9.97 -22.27
N PHE A 782 -19.39 10.99 -23.00
CA PHE A 782 -20.11 11.36 -24.21
C PHE A 782 -19.49 10.69 -25.43
N VAL A 783 -20.32 10.39 -26.43
CA VAL A 783 -19.82 10.03 -27.74
C VAL A 783 -19.48 11.32 -28.49
N SER A 784 -18.21 11.53 -28.73
CA SER A 784 -17.70 12.70 -29.42
C SER A 784 -17.83 12.58 -30.94
N GLY A 785 -17.78 13.71 -31.60
CA GLY A 785 -17.73 13.78 -33.06
C GLY A 785 -16.34 13.97 -33.63
N ILE A 786 -16.25 13.83 -34.92
CA ILE A 786 -15.08 14.15 -35.74
C ILE A 786 -15.46 15.35 -36.63
N VAL A 787 -14.60 16.34 -36.69
CA VAL A 787 -14.77 17.50 -37.57
C VAL A 787 -13.61 17.54 -38.57
N ALA A 788 -13.93 17.81 -39.83
CA ALA A 788 -12.98 17.83 -40.94
C ALA A 788 -13.26 18.95 -41.92
N GLY A 789 -12.22 19.43 -42.55
CA GLY A 789 -12.31 20.47 -43.57
C GLY A 789 -10.98 20.72 -44.25
N SER A 790 -10.94 21.80 -45.05
CA SER A 790 -9.75 22.17 -45.79
C SER A 790 -9.48 23.69 -45.76
N VAL A 791 -8.20 24.06 -45.85
CA VAL A 791 -7.75 25.44 -46.03
C VAL A 791 -6.93 25.55 -47.30
N MET A 792 -7.46 26.26 -48.26
CA MET A 792 -6.84 26.47 -49.56
C MET A 792 -6.54 27.95 -49.75
N ARG A 793 -5.48 28.29 -50.44
CA ARG A 793 -5.16 29.66 -50.88
C ARG A 793 -5.45 29.81 -52.34
N GLN A 794 -6.19 30.84 -52.68
CA GLN A 794 -6.44 31.20 -54.10
C GLN A 794 -5.27 32.03 -54.58
N VAL A 795 -4.64 31.55 -55.67
CA VAL A 795 -3.64 32.25 -56.44
C VAL A 795 -4.08 32.24 -57.89
N ASP A 796 -4.44 33.40 -58.42
CA ASP A 796 -5.11 33.53 -59.71
C ASP A 796 -6.39 32.66 -59.84
N SER A 797 -6.41 31.73 -60.76
CA SER A 797 -7.53 30.80 -60.95
C SER A 797 -7.36 29.44 -60.23
N THR A 798 -6.24 29.22 -59.54
CA THR A 798 -5.92 27.94 -58.92
C THR A 798 -6.01 28.00 -57.40
N LYS A 799 -6.47 26.90 -56.78
CA LYS A 799 -6.49 26.69 -55.34
C LYS A 799 -5.31 25.82 -54.95
N LEU A 800 -4.41 26.35 -54.09
CA LEU A 800 -3.27 25.63 -53.60
C LEU A 800 -3.45 25.32 -52.11
N PRO A 801 -3.02 24.16 -51.62
CA PRO A 801 -3.10 23.81 -50.21
C PRO A 801 -2.21 24.76 -49.36
N VAL A 802 -2.66 25.04 -48.14
CA VAL A 802 -1.92 25.87 -47.20
C VAL A 802 -1.53 25.03 -46.00
N GLN A 803 -0.24 24.85 -45.79
CA GLN A 803 0.31 24.11 -44.67
C GLN A 803 0.62 25.00 -43.48
N GLY A 804 0.48 24.51 -42.24
CA GLY A 804 0.93 25.15 -41.02
C GLY A 804 0.02 26.25 -40.48
N VAL A 805 -1.07 26.52 -41.14
CA VAL A 805 -2.13 27.40 -40.64
C VAL A 805 -2.95 26.62 -39.60
N ARG A 806 -3.51 27.32 -38.62
CA ARG A 806 -4.38 26.71 -37.59
C ARG A 806 -5.82 27.12 -37.83
N VAL A 807 -6.72 26.14 -37.70
CA VAL A 807 -8.16 26.38 -37.64
C VAL A 807 -8.60 26.23 -36.19
N TRP A 808 -9.22 27.24 -35.68
CA TRP A 808 -9.83 27.21 -34.36
C TRP A 808 -11.26 26.68 -34.43
N ILE A 809 -11.60 25.75 -33.55
CA ILE A 809 -12.98 25.39 -33.26
C ILE A 809 -13.31 25.82 -31.85
N ARG A 810 -14.41 26.51 -31.68
CA ARG A 810 -14.88 27.03 -30.41
C ARG A 810 -16.36 26.70 -30.25
N LYS A 811 -16.71 26.13 -29.09
CA LYS A 811 -18.12 25.91 -28.74
C LYS A 811 -18.78 27.24 -28.42
N LEU A 812 -20.01 27.44 -28.84
CA LEU A 812 -20.70 28.74 -28.67
C LEU A 812 -20.93 29.14 -27.22
N ASP A 813 -20.96 28.16 -26.28
CA ASP A 813 -21.05 28.41 -24.85
C ASP A 813 -19.69 28.70 -24.20
N GLY A 814 -18.59 28.65 -24.96
CA GLY A 814 -17.23 28.90 -24.47
C GLY A 814 -16.60 27.74 -23.69
N SER A 815 -17.29 26.61 -23.50
CA SER A 815 -16.81 25.49 -22.70
C SER A 815 -15.71 24.64 -23.36
N TYR A 816 -15.52 24.79 -24.68
CA TYR A 816 -14.52 24.07 -25.45
C TYR A 816 -13.91 24.96 -26.52
N GLU A 817 -12.58 24.97 -26.60
CA GLU A 817 -11.83 25.64 -27.65
C GLU A 817 -10.58 24.84 -28.00
N LYS A 818 -10.30 24.68 -29.31
CA LYS A 818 -9.12 23.96 -29.77
C LYS A 818 -8.60 24.48 -31.08
N ALA A 819 -7.27 24.61 -31.20
CA ALA A 819 -6.56 24.93 -32.43
C ALA A 819 -6.15 23.63 -33.13
N ILE A 820 -6.51 23.50 -34.40
CA ILE A 820 -6.25 22.32 -35.25
C ILE A 820 -5.23 22.73 -36.31
N PRO A 821 -4.08 22.05 -36.41
CA PRO A 821 -3.10 22.31 -37.45
C PRO A 821 -3.62 21.81 -38.80
N VAL A 822 -3.38 22.59 -39.87
CA VAL A 822 -3.67 22.19 -41.24
C VAL A 822 -2.49 21.42 -41.81
N PHE A 823 -2.76 20.27 -42.42
CA PHE A 823 -1.77 19.38 -43.00
C PHE A 823 -1.21 19.89 -44.33
N TYR A 824 -0.23 19.17 -44.89
CA TYR A 824 0.49 19.56 -46.12
C TYR A 824 -0.41 19.61 -47.36
N ASP A 825 -1.49 18.80 -47.36
CA ASP A 825 -2.48 18.77 -48.43
C ASP A 825 -3.60 19.81 -48.27
N GLY A 826 -3.50 20.65 -47.26
CA GLY A 826 -4.51 21.65 -46.90
C GLY A 826 -5.69 21.11 -46.10
N SER A 827 -5.73 19.83 -45.79
CA SER A 827 -6.79 19.26 -44.97
C SER A 827 -6.54 19.47 -43.48
N PHE A 828 -7.60 19.42 -42.68
CA PHE A 828 -7.52 19.33 -41.24
C PHE A 828 -8.65 18.44 -40.73
N TYR A 829 -8.37 17.74 -39.62
CA TYR A 829 -9.40 17.01 -38.87
C TYR A 829 -9.11 16.99 -37.39
N GLN A 830 -10.16 16.90 -36.60
CA GLN A 830 -10.09 16.75 -35.16
C GLN A 830 -11.10 15.72 -34.69
N MET A 831 -10.60 14.70 -34.01
CA MET A 831 -11.41 13.73 -33.26
C MET A 831 -11.63 14.21 -31.83
N GLY A 832 -12.63 13.65 -31.15
CA GLY A 832 -12.86 13.94 -29.75
C GLY A 832 -13.51 15.32 -29.52
N VAL A 833 -14.35 15.79 -30.45
CA VAL A 833 -15.09 17.04 -30.31
C VAL A 833 -16.40 16.75 -29.56
N PRO A 834 -16.62 17.33 -28.34
CA PRO A 834 -17.87 17.14 -27.61
C PRO A 834 -19.12 17.55 -28.39
N PRO A 835 -20.28 16.93 -28.16
CA PRO A 835 -21.54 17.38 -28.77
C PRO A 835 -21.88 18.83 -28.42
N GLY A 836 -22.43 19.55 -29.38
CA GLY A 836 -22.85 20.94 -29.20
C GLY A 836 -22.73 21.77 -30.46
N ASP A 837 -23.01 23.06 -30.33
CA ASP A 837 -22.92 24.04 -31.39
C ASP A 837 -21.59 24.78 -31.37
N TYR A 838 -20.95 24.87 -32.52
CA TYR A 838 -19.58 25.35 -32.70
C TYR A 838 -19.45 26.40 -33.79
N GLU A 839 -18.42 27.20 -33.70
CA GLU A 839 -17.89 27.98 -34.82
C GLU A 839 -16.44 27.56 -35.14
N ALA A 840 -16.12 27.47 -36.42
CA ALA A 840 -14.75 27.26 -36.87
C ALA A 840 -14.27 28.51 -37.61
N PHE A 841 -13.02 28.88 -37.40
CA PHE A 841 -12.39 30.05 -38.05
C PHE A 841 -10.87 29.86 -38.10
N VAL A 842 -10.25 30.49 -39.12
CA VAL A 842 -8.78 30.45 -39.29
C VAL A 842 -8.13 31.42 -38.33
N ASP A 843 -6.97 31.08 -37.80
CA ASP A 843 -6.23 31.89 -36.82
C ASP A 843 -5.98 33.33 -37.37
N SER A 844 -6.56 34.32 -36.70
CA SER A 844 -6.53 35.71 -37.14
C SER A 844 -5.10 36.32 -37.13
N SER A 845 -4.24 35.86 -36.23
CA SER A 845 -2.85 36.31 -36.17
C SER A 845 -2.04 35.81 -37.36
N GLN A 846 -2.29 34.56 -37.76
CA GLN A 846 -1.65 33.99 -38.94
C GLN A 846 -2.18 34.59 -40.23
N LEU A 847 -3.50 34.85 -40.32
CA LEU A 847 -4.07 35.58 -41.49
C LEU A 847 -3.46 36.95 -41.65
N ALA A 848 -3.24 37.68 -40.55
CA ALA A 848 -2.58 39.00 -40.59
C ALA A 848 -1.12 38.90 -41.06
N SER A 849 -0.38 37.92 -40.56
CA SER A 849 1.01 37.67 -40.94
C SER A 849 1.18 37.30 -42.42
N LEU A 850 0.20 36.56 -42.97
CA LEU A 850 0.20 36.11 -44.37
C LEU A 850 -0.40 37.16 -45.33
N HIS A 851 -0.91 38.29 -44.81
CA HIS A 851 -1.59 39.35 -45.59
C HIS A 851 -2.77 38.79 -46.42
N VAL A 852 -3.56 37.89 -45.80
CA VAL A 852 -4.74 37.28 -46.42
C VAL A 852 -5.96 37.39 -45.49
N TYR A 853 -7.14 37.18 -46.06
CA TYR A 853 -8.35 37.01 -45.30
C TYR A 853 -9.03 35.66 -45.67
N SER A 854 -9.81 35.11 -44.74
CA SER A 854 -10.52 33.86 -44.96
C SER A 854 -11.93 34.09 -45.49
N ASN A 855 -12.30 33.33 -46.49
CA ASN A 855 -13.66 33.29 -46.99
C ASN A 855 -14.19 31.81 -46.98
N PRO A 856 -15.21 31.52 -46.16
CA PRO A 856 -15.88 32.42 -45.22
C PRO A 856 -14.98 32.79 -44.04
N THR A 857 -15.34 33.85 -43.32
CA THR A 857 -14.61 34.29 -42.13
C THR A 857 -14.76 33.30 -40.97
N LYS A 858 -15.95 32.66 -40.89
CA LYS A 858 -16.25 31.57 -39.94
C LYS A 858 -17.29 30.63 -40.50
N ARG A 859 -17.29 29.41 -39.99
CA ARG A 859 -18.32 28.37 -40.25
C ARG A 859 -18.99 28.00 -38.92
N VAL A 860 -20.31 28.01 -38.88
CA VAL A 860 -21.10 27.50 -37.75
C VAL A 860 -21.53 26.08 -38.08
N PHE A 861 -21.40 25.18 -37.14
CA PHE A 861 -21.75 23.78 -37.30
C PHE A 861 -22.20 23.17 -35.96
N THR A 862 -22.89 22.04 -36.02
CA THR A 862 -23.36 21.30 -34.86
C THR A 862 -22.77 19.90 -34.86
N VAL A 863 -22.16 19.52 -33.74
CA VAL A 863 -21.78 18.12 -33.48
C VAL A 863 -22.93 17.48 -32.72
N ARG A 864 -23.58 16.50 -33.30
CA ARG A 864 -24.72 15.82 -32.70
C ARG A 864 -24.28 14.64 -31.84
N MET A 865 -25.02 14.38 -30.76
CA MET A 865 -24.81 13.18 -29.98
C MET A 865 -25.46 11.98 -30.72
N THR A 866 -24.63 11.11 -31.25
CA THR A 866 -25.05 9.89 -31.94
C THR A 866 -24.29 8.70 -31.37
N LYS A 867 -24.86 7.51 -31.48
CA LYS A 867 -24.26 6.29 -30.91
C LYS A 867 -22.88 5.97 -31.50
N ASP A 868 -22.66 6.26 -32.75
CA ASP A 868 -21.45 5.94 -33.50
C ASP A 868 -20.50 7.14 -33.65
N GLY A 869 -20.85 8.29 -33.04
CA GLY A 869 -20.19 9.56 -33.24
C GLY A 869 -20.73 10.31 -34.48
N ASP A 870 -20.64 11.64 -34.45
CA ASP A 870 -21.03 12.49 -35.58
C ASP A 870 -19.80 12.83 -36.42
N TYR A 871 -19.98 12.88 -37.74
CA TYR A 871 -18.91 13.27 -38.65
C TYR A 871 -19.32 14.52 -39.41
N VAL A 872 -18.71 15.64 -39.03
CA VAL A 872 -18.96 16.94 -39.63
C VAL A 872 -17.83 17.25 -40.58
N GLU A 873 -18.11 17.28 -41.86
CA GLU A 873 -17.17 17.61 -42.94
C GLU A 873 -17.57 18.87 -43.71
N GLY A 874 -16.69 19.33 -44.57
CA GLY A 874 -16.96 20.51 -45.41
C GLY A 874 -16.75 21.86 -44.68
N LEU A 875 -15.94 21.87 -43.61
CA LEU A 875 -15.53 23.09 -42.96
C LEU A 875 -14.39 23.76 -43.76
N ASP A 876 -14.71 24.10 -45.04
CA ASP A 876 -13.70 24.60 -45.97
C ASP A 876 -13.54 26.10 -45.94
N PHE A 877 -12.29 26.56 -46.03
CA PHE A 877 -11.86 27.95 -46.02
C PHE A 877 -10.95 28.25 -47.24
N VAL A 878 -11.17 29.37 -47.86
CA VAL A 878 -10.33 29.84 -48.94
C VAL A 878 -9.66 31.15 -48.50
N LEU A 879 -8.33 31.14 -48.51
CA LEU A 879 -7.53 32.35 -48.18
C LEU A 879 -7.37 33.20 -49.45
N LEU A 880 -7.82 34.43 -49.37
CA LEU A 880 -7.76 35.41 -50.41
C LEU A 880 -6.76 36.49 -50.01
N LYS A 881 -6.05 37.07 -51.01
CA LYS A 881 -5.10 38.15 -50.79
C LYS A 881 -5.84 39.37 -50.25
N LYS A 882 -5.29 40.01 -49.24
CA LYS A 882 -5.80 41.28 -48.74
C LYS A 882 -5.19 42.36 -49.62
N ASP A 883 -6.05 43.13 -50.32
CA ASP A 883 -5.62 44.27 -51.16
C ASP A 883 -5.01 45.38 -50.33
#